data_fea516e7a866138e9943f3ca9308bdda
#
_entry.id   fea516e7a866138e9943f3ca9308bdda
#
_cell.length_a   1.000
_cell.length_b   1.000
_cell.length_c   1.000
_cell.angle_alpha   90.00
_cell.angle_beta   90.00
_cell.angle_gamma   90.00
#
_symmetry.space_group_name_H-M   'P 1'
#
loop_
_entity.id
_entity.type
_entity.pdbx_description
1 polymer ?
#
loop_
_entity_poly.entity_id
_entity_poly.type
_entity_poly.pdbx_seq_one_letter_code
_entity_poly.pdbx_strand_id
1 'polypeptide(L)'
;MIEKLKQNKLILIIFMISIILIITGVTYSLYEILFTGRKEQVIDAGGIVFKYNETSDGLILDNNSILNDTDGKSQEKYFDFEISLASNKNTSINYIIAIDENDISTLTNDKVKVYLTNQDNIEIVSPTSISQLEVDVNKNNYKKLYNKQINQGEKHLYRLRTWIDDTKDLYTETSNNGNHTLEMKDVIYKFKVNVYTVLDNEETIITGADTLIKLTDNKDNSGLYTITHPADNTLQIGATEDITEYRYRGASPKNYVRFNNEVWRIIGVFPTDDGTGKIENRIKLIRNESIGNKYWDTGDSNNWARSATLNTELNTTYLNNLSPTAQSMIGNTKYYLGGYSNSSIQKDIMYQYERKTQNTTSNEFYCGSNPNNWVGKLGLMYASDYGYAASDECTQTLYKYDNATCKNNNWLYNIKVNEWILLHDAGASRHAFYVYSGGLVGDYSSVVSNVQFAVRPVLYLKPDVKITGGHGTSTDPYVIGINQKDGANTPVLASNMIPVYYDDSKNVWKCADKDNKDSLTRWYNYDYKMWANAVTINYSDSSIKNRYFNSDGTLKIKPGEEVLMADITTMWVWIPRFNAVTPSNYNGGTQAKPNAIDVTFVKQNETALYAFTFGNKELSGFWYGKFETSHTTLASSSTKNNLGCTNETCSNANGIIIKPNETSLRYNNVSNFFFASRSMEQPNNSFGFISSEVDTHMSKNNEWGAVAYLTHSIYGRCTSSTSCTEVGINNNGSYKTGYGAPAGSSDSVTNGAYYTSLGKDASTTGNIYGIYDMSGGAYEFVMGVYNKSIANSGFSSLPDTKYYNNYTGTSYTGHALTETKNWYSDYADFVGSGYPWFVRGGVYYNRSSAGVFGFNRDIGNSNFLNSNGVSLSDNSSRLVISNE
;
A
#
# COMPACT_ATOMS: atom_id res chain seq x y z
N MET A 1 20.56 47.52 -23.01
CA MET A 1 20.41 46.76 -21.78
C MET A 1 21.05 45.36 -21.91
N ILE A 2 20.81 44.61 -22.98
CA ILE A 2 21.33 43.28 -23.22
C ILE A 2 22.86 43.21 -23.38
N GLU A 3 23.49 44.24 -23.99
CA GLU A 3 24.95 44.26 -24.11
C GLU A 3 25.72 44.55 -22.80
N LYS A 4 25.14 45.31 -21.84
CA LYS A 4 25.69 45.49 -20.51
C LYS A 4 25.58 44.27 -19.62
N LEU A 5 24.59 43.41 -19.90
CA LEU A 5 24.43 42.12 -19.19
C LEU A 5 25.47 41.08 -19.61
N LYS A 6 25.97 41.15 -20.84
CA LYS A 6 27.03 40.23 -21.31
C LYS A 6 28.42 40.52 -20.72
N GLN A 7 28.66 41.74 -20.21
CA GLN A 7 29.96 42.14 -19.64
C GLN A 7 30.14 41.79 -18.16
N ASN A 8 29.06 41.43 -17.47
CA ASN A 8 29.13 41.10 -16.04
C ASN A 8 28.54 39.70 -15.78
N LYS A 9 29.41 38.69 -15.80
CA LYS A 9 29.04 37.28 -15.57
C LYS A 9 28.22 37.05 -14.31
N LEU A 10 28.48 37.85 -13.24
CA LEU A 10 27.77 37.73 -11.97
C LEU A 10 26.29 38.17 -12.12
N ILE A 11 26.02 39.25 -12.83
CA ILE A 11 24.66 39.76 -13.08
C ILE A 11 23.90 38.76 -13.99
N LEU A 12 24.56 38.15 -14.96
CA LEU A 12 23.98 37.13 -15.82
C LEU A 12 23.61 35.85 -15.02
N ILE A 13 24.49 35.45 -14.09
CA ILE A 13 24.24 34.31 -13.18
C ILE A 13 23.07 34.61 -12.24
N ILE A 14 23.01 35.81 -11.65
CA ILE A 14 21.90 36.24 -10.77
C ILE A 14 20.60 36.28 -11.58
N PHE A 15 20.63 36.78 -12.82
CA PHE A 15 19.46 36.82 -13.69
C PHE A 15 18.99 35.43 -14.12
N MET A 16 19.94 34.50 -14.42
CA MET A 16 19.63 33.10 -14.69
C MET A 16 19.06 32.37 -13.46
N ILE A 17 19.63 32.60 -12.28
CA ILE A 17 19.11 32.08 -11.01
C ILE A 17 17.72 32.64 -10.72
N SER A 18 17.49 33.92 -10.99
CA SER A 18 16.16 34.54 -10.84
C SER A 18 15.14 33.94 -11.81
N ILE A 19 15.53 33.65 -13.04
CA ILE A 19 14.65 32.97 -14.02
C ILE A 19 14.40 31.50 -13.59
N ILE A 20 15.41 30.81 -13.10
CA ILE A 20 15.27 29.45 -12.57
C ILE A 20 14.35 29.45 -11.35
N LEU A 21 14.52 30.41 -10.42
CA LEU A 21 13.63 30.58 -9.25
C LEU A 21 12.20 30.96 -9.65
N ILE A 22 12.02 31.74 -10.70
CA ILE A 22 10.69 32.06 -11.26
C ILE A 22 10.10 30.81 -11.93
N ILE A 23 10.88 30.06 -12.70
CA ILE A 23 10.42 28.81 -13.35
C ILE A 23 10.13 27.73 -12.31
N THR A 24 11.00 27.54 -11.30
CA THR A 24 10.75 26.60 -10.20
C THR A 24 9.61 27.09 -9.30
N GLY A 25 9.49 28.38 -9.02
CA GLY A 25 8.35 28.96 -8.31
C GLY A 25 7.03 28.79 -9.06
N VAL A 26 7.02 28.93 -10.39
CA VAL A 26 5.84 28.69 -11.21
C VAL A 26 5.50 27.19 -11.31
N THR A 27 6.49 26.30 -11.37
CA THR A 27 6.25 24.84 -11.34
C THR A 27 5.83 24.34 -9.95
N TYR A 28 6.29 24.96 -8.86
CA TYR A 28 5.84 24.62 -7.51
C TYR A 28 4.47 25.20 -7.17
N SER A 29 4.08 26.36 -7.77
CA SER A 29 2.75 26.97 -7.60
C SER A 29 1.64 26.29 -8.40
N LEU A 30 1.98 25.36 -9.29
CA LEU A 30 1.02 24.58 -10.08
C LEU A 30 0.24 23.53 -9.26
N TYR A 31 0.65 23.30 -8.01
CA TYR A 31 0.03 22.32 -7.14
C TYR A 31 -0.90 22.89 -6.06
N GLU A 32 -0.89 24.19 -5.82
CA GLU A 32 -1.79 24.84 -4.87
C GLU A 32 -2.36 26.15 -5.44
N ILE A 33 -3.64 26.13 -5.75
CA ILE A 33 -4.38 27.29 -6.24
C ILE A 33 -5.05 27.97 -5.05
N LEU A 34 -4.67 29.21 -4.75
CA LEU A 34 -5.30 30.06 -3.74
C LEU A 34 -5.89 31.30 -4.42
N PHE A 35 -7.20 31.45 -4.37
CA PHE A 35 -7.88 32.67 -4.79
C PHE A 35 -8.15 33.56 -3.57
N THR A 36 -7.57 34.73 -3.55
CA THR A 36 -7.75 35.72 -2.48
C THR A 36 -8.47 36.92 -3.01
N GLY A 37 -9.75 37.10 -2.66
CA GLY A 37 -10.59 38.32 -2.77
C GLY A 37 -10.23 39.30 -3.90
N ARG A 38 -10.24 38.85 -5.15
CA ARG A 38 -10.18 39.72 -6.37
C ARG A 38 -11.28 39.31 -7.34
N LYS A 39 -11.83 40.28 -8.07
CA LYS A 39 -13.02 40.10 -8.91
C LYS A 39 -12.97 38.97 -9.92
N GLU A 40 -11.81 38.63 -10.45
CA GLU A 40 -11.63 37.48 -11.32
C GLU A 40 -10.20 36.91 -11.13
N GLN A 41 -10.10 35.65 -10.93
CA GLN A 41 -8.80 34.92 -10.87
C GLN A 41 -8.87 33.70 -11.76
N VAL A 42 -7.88 33.55 -12.62
CA VAL A 42 -7.78 32.46 -13.58
C VAL A 42 -6.40 31.85 -13.45
N ILE A 43 -6.35 30.55 -13.30
CA ILE A 43 -5.11 29.79 -13.37
C ILE A 43 -5.23 28.83 -14.54
N ASP A 44 -4.31 28.96 -15.47
CA ASP A 44 -4.14 28.07 -16.61
C ASP A 44 -2.84 27.30 -16.45
N ALA A 45 -2.96 26.01 -16.30
CA ALA A 45 -1.84 25.09 -16.08
C ALA A 45 -1.96 23.88 -17.02
N GLY A 46 -1.22 23.89 -18.11
CA GLY A 46 -1.11 22.75 -19.02
C GLY A 46 -2.43 22.30 -19.65
N GLY A 47 -3.34 23.25 -19.90
CA GLY A 47 -4.65 23.03 -20.49
C GLY A 47 -5.76 22.77 -19.47
N ILE A 48 -5.50 22.97 -18.17
CA ILE A 48 -6.50 22.99 -17.10
C ILE A 48 -6.69 24.44 -16.67
N VAL A 49 -7.91 24.96 -16.82
CA VAL A 49 -8.26 26.32 -16.45
C VAL A 49 -9.26 26.29 -15.30
N PHE A 50 -8.80 26.64 -14.11
CA PHE A 50 -9.62 26.76 -12.91
C PHE A 50 -9.89 28.25 -12.64
N LYS A 51 -11.16 28.64 -12.49
CA LYS A 51 -11.57 30.03 -12.34
C LYS A 51 -12.38 30.22 -11.08
N TYR A 52 -12.13 31.35 -10.43
CA TYR A 52 -12.96 31.94 -9.40
C TYR A 52 -13.40 33.36 -9.87
N ASN A 53 -14.69 33.66 -9.78
CA ASN A 53 -15.23 34.93 -10.21
C ASN A 53 -16.27 35.44 -9.21
N GLU A 54 -16.06 36.63 -8.66
CA GLU A 54 -17.03 37.31 -7.79
C GLU A 54 -18.07 38.01 -8.66
N THR A 55 -19.34 37.67 -8.49
CA THR A 55 -20.45 38.19 -9.29
C THR A 55 -21.23 39.25 -8.56
N SER A 56 -20.90 39.56 -7.31
CA SER A 56 -21.47 40.67 -6.52
C SER A 56 -20.37 41.42 -5.75
N ASP A 57 -20.73 42.59 -5.20
CA ASP A 57 -19.82 43.35 -4.33
C ASP A 57 -19.65 42.65 -2.97
N GLY A 58 -18.50 42.88 -2.32
CA GLY A 58 -18.19 42.28 -1.02
C GLY A 58 -19.11 42.79 0.10
N LEU A 59 -19.30 41.96 1.12
CA LEU A 59 -20.13 42.28 2.29
C LEU A 59 -19.30 42.97 3.39
N ILE A 60 -19.90 44.01 3.98
CA ILE A 60 -19.38 44.64 5.21
C ILE A 60 -20.45 44.46 6.29
N LEU A 61 -20.07 43.92 7.42
CA LEU A 61 -20.94 43.85 8.61
C LEU A 61 -20.75 45.11 9.46
N ASP A 62 -21.86 45.73 9.78
CA ASP A 62 -21.99 46.90 10.64
C ASP A 62 -23.10 46.66 11.69
N ASN A 63 -23.42 47.68 12.46
CA ASN A 63 -24.47 47.61 13.48
C ASN A 63 -25.86 47.26 12.92
N ASN A 64 -26.10 47.43 11.62
CA ASN A 64 -27.37 47.09 10.94
C ASN A 64 -27.36 45.59 10.50
N SER A 65 -26.29 44.86 10.77
CA SER A 65 -26.13 43.44 10.39
C SER A 65 -26.42 42.49 11.55
N ILE A 66 -27.00 42.98 12.65
CA ILE A 66 -27.42 42.15 13.81
C ILE A 66 -28.78 41.53 13.47
N LEU A 67 -28.82 40.22 13.29
CA LEU A 67 -30.02 39.50 12.84
C LEU A 67 -30.15 38.17 13.57
N ASN A 68 -31.38 37.69 13.74
CA ASN A 68 -31.64 36.30 14.05
C ASN A 68 -31.45 35.43 12.81
N ASP A 69 -31.42 34.09 12.99
CA ASP A 69 -31.15 33.14 11.90
C ASP A 69 -32.23 33.18 10.79
N THR A 70 -33.49 33.52 11.08
CA THR A 70 -34.56 33.59 10.09
C THR A 70 -34.36 34.77 9.17
N ASP A 71 -34.10 35.97 9.76
CA ASP A 71 -33.87 37.20 9.02
C ASP A 71 -32.51 37.14 8.30
N GLY A 72 -31.48 36.55 8.94
CA GLY A 72 -30.16 36.35 8.32
C GLY A 72 -30.19 35.47 7.08
N LYS A 73 -31.00 34.41 7.07
CA LYS A 73 -31.19 33.52 5.91
C LYS A 73 -31.93 34.25 4.76
N SER A 74 -32.84 35.16 5.07
CA SER A 74 -33.72 35.84 4.09
C SER A 74 -33.23 37.22 3.68
N GLN A 75 -32.17 37.75 4.28
CA GLN A 75 -31.65 39.07 3.98
C GLN A 75 -31.30 39.27 2.50
N GLU A 76 -31.50 40.48 1.98
CA GLU A 76 -31.16 40.84 0.60
C GLU A 76 -29.66 41.07 0.37
N LYS A 77 -28.89 41.26 1.46
CA LYS A 77 -27.43 41.41 1.38
C LYS A 77 -26.78 40.03 1.29
N TYR A 78 -26.11 39.79 0.18
CA TYR A 78 -25.38 38.51 -0.03
C TYR A 78 -24.15 38.74 -0.91
N PHE A 79 -23.25 37.77 -0.89
CA PHE A 79 -22.05 37.71 -1.73
C PHE A 79 -22.15 36.52 -2.64
N ASP A 80 -22.24 36.75 -3.95
CA ASP A 80 -22.33 35.72 -4.98
C ASP A 80 -20.97 35.53 -5.66
N PHE A 81 -20.59 34.25 -5.87
CA PHE A 81 -19.39 33.91 -6.62
C PHE A 81 -19.56 32.60 -7.40
N GLU A 82 -18.74 32.44 -8.45
CA GLU A 82 -18.72 31.30 -9.34
C GLU A 82 -17.36 30.60 -9.24
N ILE A 83 -17.36 29.28 -9.23
CA ILE A 83 -16.17 28.42 -9.40
C ILE A 83 -16.40 27.60 -10.64
N SER A 84 -15.45 27.59 -11.58
CA SER A 84 -15.56 26.82 -12.83
C SER A 84 -14.26 26.13 -13.20
N LEU A 85 -14.39 24.96 -13.84
CA LEU A 85 -13.28 24.17 -14.33
C LEU A 85 -13.42 23.93 -15.84
N ALA A 86 -12.46 24.42 -16.61
CA ALA A 86 -12.31 24.09 -18.02
C ALA A 86 -11.00 23.32 -18.22
N SER A 87 -11.05 22.25 -18.98
CA SER A 87 -9.88 21.41 -19.26
C SER A 87 -10.05 20.76 -20.64
N ASN A 88 -8.93 20.50 -21.31
CA ASN A 88 -8.90 19.71 -22.54
C ASN A 88 -8.74 18.19 -22.26
N LYS A 89 -8.68 17.81 -20.97
CA LYS A 89 -8.62 16.42 -20.49
C LYS A 89 -9.78 16.17 -19.54
N ASN A 90 -10.28 14.95 -19.48
CA ASN A 90 -11.29 14.55 -18.49
C ASN A 90 -10.66 14.60 -17.09
N THR A 91 -10.93 15.65 -16.34
CA THR A 91 -10.26 15.98 -15.08
C THR A 91 -11.30 16.45 -14.06
N SER A 92 -11.11 16.06 -12.80
CA SER A 92 -11.85 16.59 -11.65
C SER A 92 -10.87 17.20 -10.64
N ILE A 93 -11.31 18.21 -9.92
CA ILE A 93 -10.50 18.92 -8.91
C ILE A 93 -11.34 19.06 -7.63
N ASN A 94 -10.77 18.72 -6.48
CA ASN A 94 -11.35 19.04 -5.19
C ASN A 94 -10.93 20.44 -4.77
N TYR A 95 -11.87 21.21 -4.26
CA TYR A 95 -11.61 22.56 -3.76
C TYR A 95 -12.30 22.80 -2.41
N ILE A 96 -11.73 23.71 -1.64
CA ILE A 96 -12.27 24.21 -0.38
C ILE A 96 -12.63 25.68 -0.54
N ILE A 97 -13.83 26.05 -0.09
CA ILE A 97 -14.23 27.41 0.19
C ILE A 97 -13.91 27.68 1.66
N ALA A 98 -13.13 28.71 1.93
CA ALA A 98 -12.71 29.05 3.28
C ALA A 98 -12.84 30.55 3.56
N ILE A 99 -12.89 30.88 4.84
CA ILE A 99 -12.93 32.25 5.35
C ILE A 99 -11.55 32.59 5.90
N ASP A 100 -11.04 33.73 5.44
CA ASP A 100 -9.82 34.36 5.94
C ASP A 100 -10.20 35.61 6.74
N GLU A 101 -9.85 35.61 7.99
CA GLU A 101 -10.15 36.70 8.92
C GLU A 101 -9.15 37.83 8.74
N ASN A 102 -9.64 39.06 8.65
CA ASN A 102 -8.79 40.22 8.54
C ASN A 102 -8.50 40.83 9.92
N ASP A 103 -7.26 41.23 10.17
CA ASP A 103 -6.76 41.79 11.45
C ASP A 103 -7.51 43.08 11.93
N ILE A 104 -8.45 43.61 11.15
CA ILE A 104 -9.18 44.85 11.47
C ILE A 104 -10.57 44.58 12.06
N SER A 105 -10.89 43.35 12.40
CA SER A 105 -12.22 43.04 12.98
C SER A 105 -12.27 43.39 14.46
N THR A 106 -13.34 44.06 14.90
CA THR A 106 -13.58 44.41 16.31
C THR A 106 -14.42 43.37 17.04
N LEU A 107 -15.00 42.39 16.32
CA LEU A 107 -15.78 41.30 16.86
C LEU A 107 -14.98 40.00 16.85
N THR A 108 -15.32 39.15 17.78
CA THR A 108 -14.83 37.77 17.84
C THR A 108 -15.68 36.85 16.97
N ASN A 109 -15.09 35.76 16.48
CA ASN A 109 -15.68 34.83 15.50
C ASN A 109 -16.91 34.05 16.01
N ASP A 110 -17.11 33.97 17.30
CA ASP A 110 -18.29 33.35 17.90
C ASP A 110 -19.55 34.21 17.75
N LYS A 111 -19.39 35.48 17.39
CA LYS A 111 -20.50 36.46 17.22
C LYS A 111 -20.96 36.58 15.77
N VAL A 112 -20.24 36.03 14.83
CA VAL A 112 -20.55 36.16 13.37
C VAL A 112 -20.95 34.81 12.82
N LYS A 113 -22.11 34.79 12.17
CA LYS A 113 -22.63 33.60 11.47
C LYS A 113 -22.46 33.75 9.96
N VAL A 114 -22.24 32.61 9.31
CA VAL A 114 -22.19 32.42 7.87
C VAL A 114 -23.20 31.37 7.45
N TYR A 115 -23.76 31.57 6.27
CA TYR A 115 -24.78 30.76 5.65
C TYR A 115 -24.52 30.63 4.16
N LEU A 116 -24.26 29.41 3.67
CA LEU A 116 -23.93 29.17 2.27
C LEU A 116 -25.09 28.47 1.57
N THR A 117 -25.50 28.99 0.43
CA THR A 117 -26.49 28.39 -0.48
C THR A 117 -25.93 28.31 -1.89
N ASN A 118 -26.61 27.62 -2.81
CA ASN A 118 -26.46 27.89 -4.22
C ASN A 118 -27.23 29.20 -4.58
N GLN A 119 -27.12 29.65 -5.83
CA GLN A 119 -27.83 30.89 -6.26
C GLN A 119 -29.37 30.73 -6.27
N ASP A 120 -29.90 29.50 -6.25
CA ASP A 120 -31.33 29.21 -6.11
C ASP A 120 -31.80 29.21 -4.66
N ASN A 121 -30.94 29.59 -3.71
CA ASN A 121 -31.14 29.59 -2.25
C ASN A 121 -31.35 28.19 -1.65
N ILE A 122 -30.87 27.12 -2.30
CA ILE A 122 -30.82 25.79 -1.71
C ILE A 122 -29.67 25.75 -0.71
N GLU A 123 -29.96 25.38 0.55
CA GLU A 123 -29.01 25.36 1.65
C GLU A 123 -27.88 24.35 1.40
N ILE A 124 -26.64 24.77 1.59
CA ILE A 124 -25.42 23.98 1.49
C ILE A 124 -24.74 23.89 2.87
N VAL A 125 -24.61 25.01 3.56
CA VAL A 125 -24.12 25.10 4.94
C VAL A 125 -25.13 25.90 5.73
N SER A 126 -25.71 25.28 6.76
CA SER A 126 -26.64 25.93 7.70
C SER A 126 -25.97 27.07 8.47
N PRO A 127 -26.72 28.04 9.06
CA PRO A 127 -26.14 29.10 9.86
C PRO A 127 -25.15 28.59 10.88
N THR A 128 -23.89 28.94 10.74
CA THR A 128 -22.78 28.43 11.58
C THR A 128 -21.91 29.59 12.01
N SER A 129 -21.56 29.67 13.29
CA SER A 129 -20.58 30.66 13.78
C SER A 129 -19.21 30.38 13.17
N ILE A 130 -18.48 31.42 12.79
CA ILE A 130 -17.13 31.29 12.22
C ILE A 130 -16.18 30.57 13.17
N SER A 131 -16.39 30.74 14.49
CA SER A 131 -15.61 30.02 15.53
C SER A 131 -15.80 28.51 15.51
N GLN A 132 -16.91 28.02 14.96
CA GLN A 132 -17.22 26.57 14.88
C GLN A 132 -16.66 25.92 13.59
N LEU A 133 -16.17 26.71 12.65
CA LEU A 133 -15.56 26.20 11.43
C LEU A 133 -14.19 25.59 11.71
N GLU A 134 -13.89 24.48 11.04
CA GLU A 134 -12.60 23.81 11.12
C GLU A 134 -11.46 24.73 10.66
N VAL A 135 -10.37 24.75 11.42
CA VAL A 135 -9.18 25.53 11.08
C VAL A 135 -8.25 24.71 10.19
N ASP A 136 -7.89 25.25 9.03
CA ASP A 136 -6.82 24.68 8.21
C ASP A 136 -5.45 25.20 8.66
N VAL A 137 -4.79 24.45 9.53
CA VAL A 137 -3.48 24.82 10.08
C VAL A 137 -2.38 24.87 9.01
N ASN A 138 -2.57 24.20 7.88
CA ASN A 138 -1.63 24.20 6.77
C ASN A 138 -1.84 25.37 5.79
N LYS A 139 -2.91 26.15 5.99
CA LYS A 139 -3.33 27.25 5.13
C LYS A 139 -3.62 28.51 5.94
N ASN A 140 -2.61 29.13 6.51
CA ASN A 140 -2.71 30.38 7.26
C ASN A 140 -3.85 30.40 8.30
N ASN A 141 -4.23 29.24 8.84
CA ASN A 141 -5.37 29.07 9.76
C ASN A 141 -6.72 29.51 9.19
N TYR A 142 -6.93 29.41 7.87
CA TYR A 142 -8.22 29.69 7.27
C TYR A 142 -9.33 28.81 7.86
N LYS A 143 -10.54 29.35 7.95
CA LYS A 143 -11.73 28.63 8.44
C LYS A 143 -12.40 27.91 7.27
N LYS A 144 -12.38 26.59 7.23
CA LYS A 144 -13.02 25.80 6.17
C LYS A 144 -14.53 25.91 6.25
N LEU A 145 -15.15 26.45 5.22
CA LEU A 145 -16.61 26.61 5.15
C LEU A 145 -17.27 25.45 4.42
N TYR A 146 -16.71 25.03 3.28
CA TYR A 146 -17.28 23.98 2.45
C TYR A 146 -16.22 23.35 1.54
N ASN A 147 -16.34 22.06 1.25
CA ASN A 147 -15.51 21.35 0.28
C ASN A 147 -16.38 20.66 -0.77
N LYS A 148 -15.90 20.62 -2.01
CA LYS A 148 -16.57 19.94 -3.11
C LYS A 148 -15.61 19.60 -4.24
N GLN A 149 -15.98 18.57 -5.01
CA GLN A 149 -15.32 18.23 -6.27
C GLN A 149 -16.04 18.97 -7.42
N ILE A 150 -15.27 19.46 -8.39
CA ILE A 150 -15.76 20.02 -9.64
C ILE A 150 -15.16 19.22 -10.80
N ASN A 151 -16.02 18.82 -11.75
CA ASN A 151 -15.63 18.10 -12.95
C ASN A 151 -15.41 19.07 -14.12
N GLN A 152 -14.70 18.57 -15.13
CA GLN A 152 -14.51 19.32 -16.37
C GLN A 152 -15.82 19.83 -16.95
N GLY A 153 -15.86 21.12 -17.29
CA GLY A 153 -17.00 21.80 -17.88
C GLY A 153 -18.08 22.22 -16.89
N GLU A 154 -17.95 21.86 -15.61
CA GLU A 154 -18.91 22.28 -14.58
C GLU A 154 -18.65 23.71 -14.11
N LYS A 155 -19.72 24.30 -13.61
CA LYS A 155 -19.76 25.60 -12.92
C LYS A 155 -20.56 25.44 -11.64
N HIS A 156 -19.99 25.88 -10.54
CA HIS A 156 -20.66 25.92 -9.25
C HIS A 156 -20.91 27.37 -8.86
N LEU A 157 -22.16 27.71 -8.60
CA LEU A 157 -22.63 29.05 -8.29
C LEU A 157 -23.06 29.12 -6.83
N TYR A 158 -22.45 29.99 -6.06
CA TYR A 158 -22.64 30.06 -4.61
C TYR A 158 -23.15 31.43 -4.20
N ARG A 159 -23.93 31.44 -3.11
CA ARG A 159 -24.41 32.64 -2.42
C ARG A 159 -24.08 32.55 -0.94
N LEU A 160 -23.27 33.45 -0.45
CA LEU A 160 -22.89 33.58 0.94
C LEU A 160 -23.66 34.74 1.60
N ARG A 161 -24.34 34.45 2.69
CA ARG A 161 -24.90 35.43 3.60
C ARG A 161 -24.17 35.38 4.93
N THR A 162 -24.07 36.55 5.58
CA THR A 162 -23.40 36.67 6.86
C THR A 162 -24.07 37.71 7.71
N TRP A 163 -24.12 37.51 9.00
CA TRP A 163 -24.71 38.44 9.95
C TRP A 163 -24.07 38.28 11.34
N ILE A 164 -24.37 39.28 12.21
CA ILE A 164 -24.00 39.22 13.62
C ILE A 164 -25.15 38.57 14.36
N ASP A 165 -24.84 37.55 15.15
CA ASP A 165 -25.79 36.76 15.93
C ASP A 165 -26.43 37.63 17.04
N ASP A 166 -27.72 37.87 16.95
CA ASP A 166 -28.49 38.68 17.91
C ASP A 166 -28.57 38.06 19.33
N THR A 167 -28.24 36.77 19.46
CA THR A 167 -28.19 36.07 20.77
C THR A 167 -26.91 36.35 21.55
N LYS A 168 -25.92 37.02 20.95
CA LYS A 168 -24.63 37.27 21.57
C LYS A 168 -24.54 38.62 22.23
N ASP A 169 -23.84 38.70 23.35
CA ASP A 169 -23.61 39.98 24.05
C ASP A 169 -22.64 40.85 23.26
N LEU A 170 -23.14 41.98 22.80
CA LEU A 170 -22.47 43.00 22.00
C LEU A 170 -22.11 44.25 22.80
N TYR A 171 -22.41 44.30 24.09
CA TYR A 171 -22.19 45.44 24.94
C TYR A 171 -20.88 45.34 25.72
N THR A 172 -20.22 46.50 25.91
CA THR A 172 -19.13 46.64 26.89
C THR A 172 -19.61 47.46 28.08
N GLU A 173 -19.31 46.98 29.26
CA GLU A 173 -19.51 47.72 30.48
C GLU A 173 -18.37 48.75 30.67
N THR A 174 -18.71 50.03 30.62
CA THR A 174 -17.79 51.12 30.96
C THR A 174 -18.17 51.68 32.34
N SER A 175 -17.23 51.65 33.28
CA SER A 175 -17.44 52.20 34.60
C SER A 175 -16.67 53.54 34.65
N ASN A 176 -17.41 54.63 34.68
CA ASN A 176 -16.88 55.96 34.98
C ASN A 176 -17.57 56.48 36.28
N ASN A 177 -16.74 56.73 37.30
CA ASN A 177 -17.16 57.32 38.57
C ASN A 177 -18.36 56.61 39.29
N GLY A 178 -18.43 55.27 39.18
CA GLY A 178 -19.51 54.51 39.86
C GLY A 178 -20.81 54.37 39.10
N ASN A 179 -20.93 54.99 37.91
CA ASN A 179 -22.05 54.76 37.01
C ASN A 179 -21.65 53.73 35.94
N HIS A 180 -22.36 52.58 35.89
CA HIS A 180 -22.21 51.56 34.87
C HIS A 180 -23.07 51.94 33.64
N THR A 181 -22.45 52.24 32.52
CA THR A 181 -23.17 52.42 31.27
C THR A 181 -22.79 51.30 30.30
N LEU A 182 -23.78 50.64 29.72
CA LEU A 182 -23.62 49.68 28.63
C LEU A 182 -23.58 50.44 27.31
N GLU A 183 -22.43 50.49 26.68
CA GLU A 183 -22.29 51.10 25.35
C GLU A 183 -22.10 49.98 24.32
N MET A 184 -22.86 50.09 23.23
CA MET A 184 -22.71 49.23 22.07
C MET A 184 -21.40 49.57 21.35
N LYS A 185 -20.53 48.58 21.17
CA LYS A 185 -19.27 48.74 20.44
C LYS A 185 -19.59 49.12 18.99
N ASP A 186 -18.75 49.99 18.41
CA ASP A 186 -18.66 50.09 16.96
C ASP A 186 -18.24 48.76 16.36
N VAL A 187 -19.17 48.15 15.60
CA VAL A 187 -19.04 46.79 15.10
C VAL A 187 -18.51 46.85 13.68
N ILE A 188 -17.32 46.36 13.48
CA ILE A 188 -16.74 46.13 12.15
C ILE A 188 -16.22 44.70 12.12
N TYR A 189 -16.74 43.94 11.16
CA TYR A 189 -16.19 42.61 10.88
C TYR A 189 -15.90 42.47 9.39
N LYS A 190 -14.69 42.12 9.05
CA LYS A 190 -14.23 41.94 7.67
C LYS A 190 -13.58 40.57 7.52
N PHE A 191 -13.91 39.90 6.46
CA PHE A 191 -13.27 38.64 6.07
C PHE A 191 -13.16 38.56 4.54
N LYS A 192 -12.35 37.63 4.07
CA LYS A 192 -12.26 37.29 2.66
C LYS A 192 -12.73 35.87 2.46
N VAL A 193 -13.38 35.63 1.32
CA VAL A 193 -13.63 34.26 0.85
C VAL A 193 -12.44 33.82 0.01
N ASN A 194 -11.82 32.76 0.43
CA ASN A 194 -10.71 32.11 -0.28
C ASN A 194 -11.18 30.78 -0.85
N VAL A 195 -10.77 30.49 -2.08
CA VAL A 195 -11.01 29.19 -2.70
C VAL A 195 -9.66 28.63 -3.08
N TYR A 196 -9.36 27.43 -2.59
CA TYR A 196 -8.12 26.77 -2.94
C TYR A 196 -8.37 25.30 -3.28
N THR A 197 -7.54 24.78 -4.18
CA THR A 197 -7.57 23.37 -4.51
C THR A 197 -6.86 22.59 -3.42
N VAL A 198 -7.45 21.48 -3.05
CA VAL A 198 -6.75 20.45 -2.28
C VAL A 198 -6.16 19.49 -3.30
N LEU A 199 -4.85 19.40 -3.32
CA LEU A 199 -4.24 18.22 -3.91
C LEU A 199 -4.71 17.03 -3.08
N ASP A 200 -5.17 16.00 -3.75
CA ASP A 200 -5.49 14.70 -3.15
C ASP A 200 -4.24 14.05 -2.53
N ASN A 201 -3.63 14.72 -1.55
CA ASN A 201 -2.66 14.13 -0.64
C ASN A 201 -3.32 13.73 0.69
N GLU A 202 -4.56 14.13 0.91
CA GLU A 202 -5.53 13.46 1.75
C GLU A 202 -6.75 13.15 0.86
N GLU A 203 -6.67 12.08 0.06
CA GLU A 203 -7.87 11.29 -0.19
C GLU A 203 -8.58 11.21 1.17
N THR A 204 -9.83 11.62 1.22
CA THR A 204 -10.72 11.11 2.29
C THR A 204 -10.64 9.61 2.09
N ILE A 205 -9.78 8.96 2.88
CA ILE A 205 -9.54 7.52 2.77
C ILE A 205 -10.89 6.90 3.10
N ILE A 206 -11.68 6.59 2.06
CA ILE A 206 -12.88 5.80 2.27
C ILE A 206 -12.37 4.45 2.73
N THR A 207 -12.41 4.25 4.02
CA THR A 207 -11.97 3.01 4.65
C THR A 207 -12.91 1.87 4.25
N GLY A 208 -12.47 0.64 4.42
CA GLY A 208 -13.38 -0.50 4.27
C GLY A 208 -14.54 -0.44 5.25
N ALA A 209 -14.33 0.13 6.45
CA ALA A 209 -15.37 0.40 7.41
C ALA A 209 -16.43 1.38 6.86
N ASP A 210 -16.00 2.52 6.30
CA ASP A 210 -16.91 3.50 5.70
C ASP A 210 -17.69 2.92 4.52
N THR A 211 -17.03 2.09 3.71
CA THR A 211 -17.67 1.39 2.59
C THR A 211 -18.79 0.47 3.07
N LEU A 212 -18.55 -0.30 4.14
CA LEU A 212 -19.57 -1.16 4.72
C LEU A 212 -20.72 -0.37 5.37
N ILE A 213 -20.40 0.69 6.10
CA ILE A 213 -21.41 1.55 6.77
C ILE A 213 -22.43 2.08 5.75
N LYS A 214 -21.98 2.45 4.55
CA LYS A 214 -22.87 2.90 3.46
C LYS A 214 -23.84 1.82 2.93
N LEU A 215 -23.55 0.54 3.19
CA LEU A 215 -24.38 -0.59 2.80
C LEU A 215 -25.46 -0.94 3.84
N THR A 216 -25.55 -0.17 4.92
CA THR A 216 -26.48 -0.44 6.02
C THR A 216 -27.93 -0.33 5.54
N ASP A 217 -28.69 -1.40 5.71
CA ASP A 217 -30.15 -1.44 5.50
C ASP A 217 -30.86 -1.98 6.72
N ASN A 218 -31.44 -1.07 7.51
CA ASN A 218 -32.14 -1.41 8.72
C ASN A 218 -33.51 -2.10 8.50
N LYS A 219 -33.94 -2.21 7.25
CA LYS A 219 -35.22 -2.84 6.87
C LYS A 219 -35.05 -4.31 6.52
N ASP A 220 -33.84 -4.73 6.18
CA ASP A 220 -33.56 -6.12 5.82
C ASP A 220 -33.20 -6.94 7.06
N ASN A 221 -33.91 -8.03 7.31
CA ASN A 221 -33.61 -8.98 8.37
C ASN A 221 -32.36 -9.84 8.10
N SER A 222 -31.71 -9.70 6.96
CA SER A 222 -30.52 -10.46 6.57
C SER A 222 -29.49 -9.57 5.90
N GLY A 223 -28.93 -8.61 6.65
CA GLY A 223 -27.95 -7.68 6.10
C GLY A 223 -27.16 -6.98 7.22
N LEU A 224 -26.50 -5.88 6.84
CA LEU A 224 -25.82 -5.00 7.78
C LEU A 224 -26.82 -4.00 8.34
N TYR A 225 -26.88 -3.86 9.66
CA TYR A 225 -27.80 -2.96 10.34
C TYR A 225 -27.12 -2.19 11.47
N THR A 226 -27.68 -1.06 11.85
CA THR A 226 -27.18 -0.19 12.91
C THR A 226 -27.72 -0.64 14.27
N ILE A 227 -26.84 -0.69 15.26
CA ILE A 227 -27.20 -0.82 16.68
C ILE A 227 -26.64 0.39 17.42
N THR A 228 -27.47 1.05 18.21
CA THR A 228 -27.03 2.10 19.12
C THR A 228 -27.20 1.60 20.56
N HIS A 229 -26.12 1.59 21.31
CA HIS A 229 -26.10 1.33 22.73
C HIS A 229 -26.09 2.69 23.44
N PRO A 230 -27.12 3.01 24.22
CA PRO A 230 -27.18 4.31 24.89
C PRO A 230 -26.05 4.44 25.92
N ALA A 231 -25.61 5.66 26.14
CA ALA A 231 -24.69 6.00 27.22
C ALA A 231 -25.25 5.52 28.54
N ASP A 232 -24.56 4.62 29.21
CA ASP A 232 -25.04 4.01 30.44
C ASP A 232 -23.96 3.99 31.51
N ASN A 233 -24.05 4.97 32.43
CA ASN A 233 -23.21 5.03 33.61
C ASN A 233 -23.70 4.10 34.74
N THR A 234 -24.92 3.57 34.64
CA THR A 234 -25.51 2.76 35.70
C THR A 234 -24.92 1.35 35.73
N LEU A 235 -24.55 0.82 34.53
CA LEU A 235 -23.91 -0.47 34.41
C LEU A 235 -22.38 -0.37 34.36
N GLN A 236 -21.80 0.81 34.51
CA GLN A 236 -20.35 1.05 34.59
C GLN A 236 -19.57 0.60 33.34
N ILE A 237 -20.19 0.64 32.17
CA ILE A 237 -19.49 0.39 30.90
C ILE A 237 -18.53 1.52 30.51
N GLY A 238 -18.60 2.64 31.23
CA GLY A 238 -17.73 3.79 31.05
C GLY A 238 -18.05 4.63 29.81
N ALA A 239 -19.15 4.34 29.10
CA ALA A 239 -19.59 5.12 27.98
C ALA A 239 -20.26 6.42 28.45
N THR A 240 -19.67 7.56 28.06
CA THR A 240 -20.25 8.90 28.33
C THR A 240 -21.16 9.34 27.19
N GLU A 241 -21.13 8.68 26.05
CA GLU A 241 -21.91 8.93 24.85
C GLU A 241 -22.47 7.62 24.28
N ASP A 242 -23.49 7.72 23.44
CA ASP A 242 -24.05 6.57 22.75
C ASP A 242 -23.00 5.91 21.85
N ILE A 243 -22.93 4.57 21.89
CA ILE A 243 -22.02 3.79 21.05
C ILE A 243 -22.81 3.21 19.89
N THR A 244 -22.45 3.57 18.67
CA THR A 244 -23.07 3.04 17.45
C THR A 244 -22.16 1.99 16.80
N GLU A 245 -22.72 0.83 16.53
CA GLU A 245 -22.07 -0.30 15.86
C GLU A 245 -22.91 -0.74 14.65
N TYR A 246 -22.26 -1.38 13.69
CA TYR A 246 -22.90 -1.92 12.49
C TYR A 246 -22.62 -3.42 12.42
N ARG A 247 -23.66 -4.25 12.42
CA ARG A 247 -23.54 -5.70 12.54
C ARG A 247 -24.30 -6.44 11.45
N TYR A 248 -23.72 -7.52 10.94
CA TYR A 248 -24.44 -8.44 10.06
C TYR A 248 -25.32 -9.39 10.84
N ARG A 249 -26.58 -9.57 10.37
CA ARG A 249 -27.60 -10.45 10.99
C ARG A 249 -28.31 -11.31 9.95
N GLY A 250 -29.08 -12.27 10.44
CA GLY A 250 -29.95 -13.12 9.64
C GLY A 250 -29.30 -14.42 9.19
N ALA A 251 -29.99 -15.16 8.33
CA ALA A 251 -29.57 -16.52 7.94
C ALA A 251 -28.36 -16.54 6.98
N SER A 252 -28.30 -15.60 6.04
CA SER A 252 -27.32 -15.65 4.97
C SER A 252 -26.93 -14.24 4.46
N PRO A 253 -26.35 -13.40 5.34
CA PRO A 253 -25.93 -12.06 4.93
C PRO A 253 -24.75 -12.12 3.94
N LYS A 254 -24.65 -11.08 3.11
CA LYS A 254 -23.52 -10.88 2.17
C LYS A 254 -22.30 -10.33 2.92
N ASN A 255 -21.67 -11.15 3.74
CA ASN A 255 -20.56 -10.76 4.62
C ASN A 255 -19.31 -11.66 4.46
N TYR A 256 -19.20 -12.39 3.36
CA TYR A 256 -18.00 -13.16 3.07
C TYR A 256 -16.87 -12.24 2.61
N VAL A 257 -15.66 -12.50 3.10
CA VAL A 257 -14.44 -11.77 2.77
C VAL A 257 -13.28 -12.72 2.57
N ARG A 258 -12.43 -12.43 1.59
CA ARG A 258 -11.17 -13.16 1.37
C ARG A 258 -10.07 -12.49 2.20
N PHE A 259 -9.52 -13.24 3.15
CA PHE A 259 -8.41 -12.80 4.00
C PHE A 259 -7.41 -13.96 4.15
N ASN A 260 -6.11 -13.68 4.01
CA ASN A 260 -5.03 -14.70 4.05
C ASN A 260 -5.27 -15.88 3.07
N ASN A 261 -5.80 -15.62 1.88
CA ASN A 261 -6.21 -16.63 0.88
C ASN A 261 -7.28 -17.63 1.36
N GLU A 262 -7.92 -17.36 2.48
CA GLU A 262 -9.00 -18.15 3.06
C GLU A 262 -10.31 -17.36 3.05
N VAL A 263 -11.43 -18.08 3.25
CA VAL A 263 -12.73 -17.46 3.43
C VAL A 263 -12.92 -17.10 4.90
N TRP A 264 -13.18 -15.81 5.15
CA TRP A 264 -13.58 -15.26 6.43
C TRP A 264 -14.97 -14.63 6.32
N ARG A 265 -15.55 -14.25 7.44
CA ARG A 265 -16.86 -13.57 7.50
C ARG A 265 -16.70 -12.27 8.29
N ILE A 266 -17.38 -11.22 7.84
CA ILE A 266 -17.43 -9.94 8.54
C ILE A 266 -18.53 -10.01 9.61
N ILE A 267 -18.17 -9.81 10.88
CA ILE A 267 -19.15 -9.68 11.98
C ILE A 267 -19.82 -8.30 11.89
N GLY A 268 -19.02 -7.26 11.63
CA GLY A 268 -19.54 -5.90 11.52
C GLY A 268 -18.43 -4.86 11.53
N VAL A 269 -18.82 -3.61 11.74
CA VAL A 269 -17.94 -2.45 11.96
C VAL A 269 -18.17 -1.92 13.38
N PHE A 270 -17.09 -1.73 14.12
CA PHE A 270 -17.11 -1.40 15.53
C PHE A 270 -16.19 -0.24 15.85
N PRO A 271 -16.62 0.75 16.64
CA PRO A 271 -15.68 1.68 17.28
C PRO A 271 -14.78 0.89 18.24
N THR A 272 -13.49 0.88 17.95
CA THR A 272 -12.52 -0.03 18.57
C THR A 272 -11.32 0.74 19.08
N ASP A 273 -11.01 0.57 20.39
CA ASP A 273 -9.80 1.08 21.03
C ASP A 273 -8.61 0.19 20.63
N ASP A 274 -7.52 0.78 20.17
CA ASP A 274 -6.27 0.07 19.78
C ASP A 274 -5.37 -0.28 20.97
N GLY A 275 -5.78 0.06 22.18
CA GLY A 275 -5.02 -0.08 23.42
C GLY A 275 -4.30 1.20 23.84
N THR A 276 -4.29 2.25 23.02
CA THR A 276 -3.71 3.57 23.35
C THR A 276 -4.77 4.58 23.80
N GLY A 277 -6.06 4.22 23.70
CA GLY A 277 -7.20 5.09 23.90
C GLY A 277 -7.72 5.74 22.62
N LYS A 278 -7.08 5.49 21.47
CA LYS A 278 -7.57 5.93 20.16
C LYS A 278 -8.68 5.00 19.70
N ILE A 279 -9.88 5.54 19.52
CA ILE A 279 -11.07 4.81 19.05
C ILE A 279 -11.29 5.11 17.57
N GLU A 280 -11.40 4.05 16.75
CA GLU A 280 -11.63 4.13 15.31
C GLU A 280 -12.60 3.04 14.87
N ASN A 281 -13.39 3.32 13.82
CA ASN A 281 -14.24 2.30 13.22
C ASN A 281 -13.40 1.23 12.54
N ARG A 282 -13.53 -0.02 12.97
CA ARG A 282 -12.76 -1.16 12.46
C ARG A 282 -13.67 -2.31 12.08
N ILE A 283 -13.32 -2.99 11.00
CA ILE A 283 -13.99 -4.21 10.55
C ILE A 283 -13.55 -5.37 11.44
N LYS A 284 -14.51 -6.07 12.02
CA LYS A 284 -14.30 -7.30 12.80
C LYS A 284 -14.54 -8.52 11.93
N LEU A 285 -13.55 -9.39 11.85
CA LEU A 285 -13.58 -10.64 11.08
C LEU A 285 -13.63 -11.85 11.99
N ILE A 286 -14.29 -12.91 11.52
CA ILE A 286 -14.22 -14.27 12.07
C ILE A 286 -13.87 -15.26 10.94
N ARG A 287 -13.00 -16.21 11.20
CA ARG A 287 -12.69 -17.26 10.22
C ARG A 287 -13.96 -18.09 9.93
N ASN A 288 -14.20 -18.43 8.66
CA ASN A 288 -15.39 -19.21 8.31
C ASN A 288 -15.34 -20.63 8.87
N GLU A 289 -14.17 -21.26 8.79
CA GLU A 289 -13.95 -22.63 9.25
C GLU A 289 -13.17 -22.64 10.56
N SER A 290 -13.44 -23.66 11.40
CA SER A 290 -12.67 -23.88 12.63
C SER A 290 -11.23 -24.28 12.33
N ILE A 291 -10.30 -23.89 13.21
CA ILE A 291 -8.90 -24.38 13.24
C ILE A 291 -8.76 -25.71 13.98
N GLY A 292 -9.88 -26.35 14.32
CA GLY A 292 -9.93 -27.60 15.10
C GLY A 292 -10.35 -27.36 16.53
N ASN A 293 -10.43 -28.48 17.28
CA ASN A 293 -10.81 -28.44 18.70
C ASN A 293 -9.57 -28.15 19.56
N LYS A 294 -9.74 -27.24 20.52
CA LYS A 294 -8.67 -26.78 21.42
C LYS A 294 -9.16 -26.68 22.85
N TYR A 295 -8.25 -26.82 23.79
CA TYR A 295 -8.50 -26.35 25.15
C TYR A 295 -8.56 -24.83 25.18
N TRP A 296 -9.43 -24.26 26.02
CA TRP A 296 -9.44 -22.82 26.25
C TRP A 296 -8.19 -22.39 27.05
N ASP A 297 -7.91 -23.11 28.14
CA ASP A 297 -6.66 -22.99 28.91
C ASP A 297 -6.29 -24.30 29.61
N THR A 298 -5.10 -24.85 29.33
CA THR A 298 -4.57 -26.01 30.04
C THR A 298 -4.07 -25.69 31.46
N GLY A 299 -3.91 -24.41 31.77
CA GLY A 299 -3.54 -23.93 33.10
C GLY A 299 -4.71 -23.81 34.09
N ASP A 300 -5.88 -24.30 33.70
CA ASP A 300 -7.07 -24.39 34.53
C ASP A 300 -7.55 -23.04 35.11
N SER A 301 -7.54 -22.00 34.25
CA SER A 301 -7.98 -20.64 34.56
C SER A 301 -8.74 -20.04 33.39
N ASN A 302 -9.84 -19.34 33.70
CA ASN A 302 -10.58 -18.60 32.68
C ASN A 302 -10.10 -17.15 32.48
N ASN A 303 -8.91 -16.82 32.96
CA ASN A 303 -8.28 -15.52 32.74
C ASN A 303 -7.55 -15.49 31.39
N TRP A 304 -8.21 -14.93 30.38
CA TRP A 304 -7.65 -14.79 29.02
C TRP A 304 -6.34 -13.98 29.00
N ALA A 305 -6.26 -12.91 29.77
CA ALA A 305 -5.12 -12.00 29.80
C ALA A 305 -3.87 -12.59 30.46
N ARG A 306 -4.00 -13.66 31.23
CA ARG A 306 -2.89 -14.40 31.84
C ARG A 306 -2.07 -15.22 30.84
N SER A 307 -2.23 -15.03 29.55
CA SER A 307 -1.69 -15.91 28.53
C SER A 307 -2.29 -17.32 28.57
N ALA A 308 -3.63 -17.38 28.60
CA ALA A 308 -4.34 -18.65 28.42
C ALA A 308 -3.77 -19.41 27.23
N THR A 309 -3.73 -20.73 27.30
CA THR A 309 -3.11 -21.57 26.28
C THR A 309 -3.62 -21.23 24.88
N LEU A 310 -4.94 -21.05 24.74
CA LEU A 310 -5.54 -20.68 23.45
C LEU A 310 -5.16 -19.25 23.02
N ASN A 311 -5.13 -18.29 23.94
CA ASN A 311 -4.65 -16.94 23.65
C ASN A 311 -3.21 -16.98 23.12
N THR A 312 -2.33 -17.68 23.79
CA THR A 312 -0.93 -17.83 23.38
C THR A 312 -0.82 -18.48 22.00
N GLU A 313 -1.55 -19.57 21.74
CA GLU A 313 -1.54 -20.25 20.44
C GLU A 313 -2.02 -19.33 19.32
N LEU A 314 -3.11 -18.58 19.52
CA LEU A 314 -3.65 -17.66 18.52
C LEU A 314 -2.71 -16.49 18.23
N ASN A 315 -2.11 -15.90 19.26
CA ASN A 315 -1.30 -14.68 19.12
C ASN A 315 0.20 -14.94 18.88
N THR A 316 0.62 -16.19 18.84
CA THR A 316 1.99 -16.59 18.46
C THR A 316 1.94 -17.52 17.24
N THR A 317 1.68 -18.81 17.44
CA THR A 317 1.77 -19.83 16.40
C THR A 317 0.83 -19.55 15.24
N TYR A 318 -0.47 -19.32 15.51
CA TYR A 318 -1.45 -19.07 14.44
C TYR A 318 -1.18 -17.74 13.72
N LEU A 319 -0.96 -16.65 14.48
CA LEU A 319 -0.65 -15.34 13.91
C LEU A 319 0.61 -15.37 13.02
N ASN A 320 1.69 -16.04 13.47
CA ASN A 320 2.94 -16.12 12.71
C ASN A 320 2.82 -16.98 11.45
N ASN A 321 1.83 -17.88 11.38
CA ASN A 321 1.54 -18.68 10.18
C ASN A 321 0.67 -17.96 9.16
N LEU A 322 0.09 -16.80 9.50
CA LEU A 322 -0.56 -15.96 8.51
C LEU A 322 0.48 -15.30 7.59
N SER A 323 0.11 -15.01 6.36
CA SER A 323 0.97 -14.27 5.43
C SER A 323 1.36 -12.91 6.02
N PRO A 324 2.55 -12.37 5.69
CA PRO A 324 2.96 -11.03 6.12
C PRO A 324 1.94 -9.95 5.78
N THR A 325 1.31 -10.05 4.61
CA THR A 325 0.22 -9.17 4.18
C THR A 325 -0.97 -9.24 5.14
N ALA A 326 -1.44 -10.43 5.49
CA ALA A 326 -2.53 -10.59 6.42
C ALA A 326 -2.17 -10.04 7.81
N GLN A 327 -0.96 -10.34 8.30
CA GLN A 327 -0.48 -9.81 9.58
C GLN A 327 -0.42 -8.27 9.60
N SER A 328 -0.05 -7.64 8.48
CA SER A 328 0.03 -6.18 8.36
C SER A 328 -1.33 -5.49 8.45
N MET A 329 -2.41 -6.17 8.04
CA MET A 329 -3.79 -5.68 8.11
C MET A 329 -4.43 -5.81 9.49
N ILE A 330 -3.87 -6.62 10.40
CA ILE A 330 -4.45 -6.85 11.73
C ILE A 330 -4.02 -5.74 12.69
N GLY A 331 -4.99 -5.06 13.29
CA GLY A 331 -4.77 -4.04 14.33
C GLY A 331 -4.62 -4.64 15.73
N ASN A 332 -3.82 -4.01 16.58
CA ASN A 332 -3.95 -4.22 18.01
C ASN A 332 -5.35 -3.76 18.45
N THR A 333 -5.93 -4.50 19.35
CA THR A 333 -7.31 -4.27 19.80
C THR A 333 -7.41 -4.51 21.30
N LYS A 334 -8.09 -3.60 21.98
CA LYS A 334 -8.50 -3.78 23.36
C LYS A 334 -9.76 -4.64 23.41
N TYR A 335 -9.58 -5.91 23.68
CA TYR A 335 -10.67 -6.85 23.92
C TYR A 335 -11.22 -6.64 25.33
N TYR A 336 -12.53 -6.60 25.45
CA TYR A 336 -13.20 -6.58 26.74
C TYR A 336 -13.28 -7.99 27.32
N LEU A 337 -13.05 -8.12 28.61
CA LEU A 337 -12.99 -9.40 29.32
C LEU A 337 -13.98 -9.47 30.49
N GLY A 338 -15.07 -8.71 30.43
CA GLY A 338 -16.18 -8.89 31.34
C GLY A 338 -16.99 -10.15 31.06
N GLY A 339 -17.89 -10.54 31.91
CA GLY A 339 -18.70 -11.72 31.76
C GLY A 339 -19.88 -11.73 32.74
N TYR A 340 -20.60 -12.83 32.72
CA TYR A 340 -21.74 -13.05 33.66
C TYR A 340 -21.74 -14.50 34.13
N SER A 341 -22.49 -14.83 35.17
CA SER A 341 -22.51 -16.19 35.74
C SER A 341 -23.41 -17.16 34.98
N ASN A 342 -24.25 -16.70 34.05
CA ASN A 342 -25.11 -17.55 33.23
C ASN A 342 -25.47 -16.86 31.89
N SER A 343 -26.11 -17.57 30.98
CA SER A 343 -26.52 -17.09 29.65
C SER A 343 -28.05 -16.85 29.53
N SER A 344 -28.78 -16.93 30.62
CA SER A 344 -30.24 -16.73 30.60
C SER A 344 -30.64 -15.25 30.58
N ILE A 345 -29.85 -14.42 29.85
CA ILE A 345 -30.06 -12.99 29.64
C ILE A 345 -30.12 -12.65 28.17
N GLN A 346 -30.62 -11.44 27.87
CA GLN A 346 -30.70 -10.93 26.52
C GLN A 346 -29.32 -10.52 25.98
N LYS A 347 -29.19 -10.47 24.65
CA LYS A 347 -27.94 -10.12 23.97
C LYS A 347 -27.40 -8.73 24.31
N ASP A 348 -28.29 -7.76 24.51
CA ASP A 348 -27.97 -6.38 24.88
C ASP A 348 -27.44 -6.27 26.30
N ILE A 349 -28.04 -7.01 27.22
CA ILE A 349 -27.56 -7.10 28.59
C ILE A 349 -26.22 -7.80 28.69
N MET A 350 -26.01 -8.90 27.90
CA MET A 350 -24.72 -9.56 27.83
C MET A 350 -23.63 -8.63 27.26
N TYR A 351 -23.95 -7.84 26.23
CA TYR A 351 -23.05 -6.83 25.68
C TYR A 351 -22.51 -5.86 26.74
N GLN A 352 -23.39 -5.41 27.64
CA GLN A 352 -23.06 -4.53 28.78
C GLN A 352 -22.11 -5.23 29.76
N TYR A 353 -22.43 -6.49 30.15
CA TYR A 353 -21.58 -7.25 31.08
C TYR A 353 -20.17 -7.54 30.50
N GLU A 354 -20.05 -7.85 29.23
CA GLU A 354 -18.76 -8.05 28.57
C GLU A 354 -17.86 -6.81 28.66
N ARG A 355 -18.45 -5.60 28.71
CA ARG A 355 -17.75 -4.30 28.64
C ARG A 355 -17.63 -3.56 29.95
N LYS A 356 -18.08 -4.13 31.05
CA LYS A 356 -17.97 -3.47 32.34
C LYS A 356 -16.52 -3.16 32.71
N THR A 357 -16.32 -1.93 33.22
CA THR A 357 -15.00 -1.43 33.59
C THR A 357 -14.67 -1.67 35.05
N GLN A 358 -15.66 -1.89 35.88
CA GLN A 358 -15.50 -2.12 37.32
C GLN A 358 -16.29 -3.35 37.77
N ASN A 359 -15.68 -4.14 38.63
CA ASN A 359 -16.34 -5.23 39.33
C ASN A 359 -16.88 -4.74 40.68
N THR A 360 -18.12 -4.30 40.69
CA THR A 360 -18.78 -3.76 41.88
C THR A 360 -19.36 -4.84 42.77
N THR A 361 -19.68 -6.00 42.20
CA THR A 361 -20.18 -7.17 42.93
C THR A 361 -19.20 -8.32 42.71
N SER A 362 -18.69 -8.91 43.76
CA SER A 362 -17.75 -10.02 43.66
C SER A 362 -18.29 -11.11 42.74
N ASN A 363 -17.50 -11.54 41.79
CA ASN A 363 -17.77 -12.63 40.80
C ASN A 363 -18.98 -12.39 39.89
N GLU A 364 -19.38 -11.14 39.65
CA GLU A 364 -20.51 -10.84 38.77
C GLU A 364 -20.08 -10.56 37.32
N PHE A 365 -18.96 -9.86 37.10
CA PHE A 365 -18.52 -9.44 35.76
C PHE A 365 -17.22 -10.06 35.33
N TYR A 366 -16.30 -10.26 36.23
CA TYR A 366 -15.05 -11.01 36.01
C TYR A 366 -14.63 -11.67 37.32
N CYS A 367 -14.04 -12.85 37.19
CA CYS A 367 -13.73 -13.71 38.32
C CYS A 367 -12.53 -13.20 39.12
N GLY A 368 -12.76 -12.87 40.39
CA GLY A 368 -11.69 -12.47 41.31
C GLY A 368 -10.93 -11.24 40.84
N SER A 369 -9.61 -11.37 40.63
CA SER A 369 -8.72 -10.32 40.17
C SER A 369 -8.46 -10.35 38.65
N ASN A 370 -9.26 -11.07 37.87
CA ASN A 370 -9.09 -11.08 36.41
C ASN A 370 -9.22 -9.65 35.86
N PRO A 371 -8.39 -9.21 34.93
CA PRO A 371 -8.53 -7.92 34.30
C PRO A 371 -9.81 -7.86 33.45
N ASN A 372 -10.39 -6.67 33.33
CA ASN A 372 -11.60 -6.43 32.51
C ASN A 372 -11.31 -6.19 31.02
N ASN A 373 -10.06 -6.16 30.63
CA ASN A 373 -9.65 -6.01 29.24
C ASN A 373 -8.25 -6.60 29.00
N TRP A 374 -7.94 -6.80 27.72
CA TRP A 374 -6.64 -7.25 27.23
C TRP A 374 -6.37 -6.68 25.85
N VAL A 375 -5.13 -6.29 25.57
CA VAL A 375 -4.72 -5.77 24.26
C VAL A 375 -3.96 -6.84 23.49
N GLY A 376 -4.46 -7.18 22.30
CA GLY A 376 -3.84 -8.16 21.43
C GLY A 376 -4.42 -8.11 20.01
N LYS A 377 -4.02 -9.08 19.18
CA LYS A 377 -4.41 -9.12 17.76
C LYS A 377 -5.56 -10.07 17.48
N LEU A 378 -5.56 -11.25 18.08
CA LEU A 378 -6.58 -12.28 17.87
C LEU A 378 -7.27 -12.67 19.17
N GLY A 379 -8.59 -12.84 19.07
CA GLY A 379 -9.44 -13.34 20.15
C GLY A 379 -10.47 -14.34 19.63
N LEU A 380 -11.58 -14.44 20.32
CA LEU A 380 -12.76 -15.21 19.96
C LEU A 380 -13.96 -14.27 19.80
N MET A 381 -15.07 -14.76 19.21
CA MET A 381 -16.33 -13.99 19.20
C MET A 381 -16.86 -13.82 20.60
N TYR A 382 -17.55 -12.70 20.84
CA TYR A 382 -18.32 -12.49 22.05
C TYR A 382 -19.65 -13.24 22.03
N ALA A 383 -20.23 -13.52 23.17
CA ALA A 383 -21.61 -14.02 23.27
C ALA A 383 -22.60 -13.02 22.65
N SER A 384 -22.38 -11.72 22.83
CA SER A 384 -23.16 -10.67 22.17
C SER A 384 -23.00 -10.67 20.65
N ASP A 385 -21.81 -10.97 20.09
CA ASP A 385 -21.64 -11.13 18.64
C ASP A 385 -22.57 -12.21 18.10
N TYR A 386 -22.59 -13.36 18.77
CA TYR A 386 -23.48 -14.46 18.43
C TYR A 386 -24.95 -14.09 18.57
N GLY A 387 -25.30 -13.36 19.64
CA GLY A 387 -26.66 -12.90 19.88
C GLY A 387 -27.18 -11.93 18.83
N TYR A 388 -26.36 -10.97 18.41
CA TYR A 388 -26.73 -9.98 17.40
C TYR A 388 -26.66 -10.51 15.96
N ALA A 389 -26.02 -11.65 15.72
CA ALA A 389 -25.99 -12.29 14.42
C ALA A 389 -27.33 -12.94 14.03
N ALA A 390 -28.21 -13.17 14.98
CA ALA A 390 -29.58 -13.61 14.72
C ALA A 390 -30.46 -12.46 14.17
N SER A 391 -31.50 -12.80 13.40
CA SER A 391 -32.51 -11.81 12.96
C SER A 391 -33.26 -11.19 14.14
N ASP A 392 -33.91 -10.05 13.92
CA ASP A 392 -34.72 -9.37 14.95
C ASP A 392 -35.93 -10.20 15.47
N GLU A 393 -36.33 -11.18 14.69
CA GLU A 393 -37.39 -12.11 15.13
C GLU A 393 -36.96 -12.97 16.33
N CYS A 394 -35.64 -13.08 16.58
CA CYS A 394 -35.12 -13.78 17.75
C CYS A 394 -35.15 -12.89 18.98
N THR A 395 -36.19 -13.06 19.79
CA THR A 395 -36.41 -12.32 21.04
C THR A 395 -36.05 -13.12 22.29
N GLN A 396 -35.38 -14.26 22.14
CA GLN A 396 -35.03 -15.17 23.22
C GLN A 396 -33.79 -14.71 24.00
N THR A 397 -33.62 -15.21 25.23
CA THR A 397 -32.36 -15.15 25.96
C THR A 397 -31.30 -16.03 25.28
N LEU A 398 -30.02 -15.75 25.41
CA LEU A 398 -28.92 -16.49 24.78
C LEU A 398 -28.97 -18.01 25.05
N TYR A 399 -29.42 -18.41 26.24
CA TYR A 399 -29.63 -19.81 26.62
C TYR A 399 -30.74 -20.54 25.80
N LYS A 400 -31.65 -19.78 25.16
CA LYS A 400 -32.72 -20.33 24.32
C LYS A 400 -32.55 -20.10 22.84
N TYR A 401 -31.33 -19.82 22.38
CA TYR A 401 -30.99 -19.62 20.95
C TYR A 401 -31.06 -20.92 20.14
N ASP A 402 -31.26 -22.08 20.77
CA ASP A 402 -31.62 -23.33 20.09
C ASP A 402 -33.03 -23.31 19.49
N ASN A 403 -33.88 -22.34 19.86
CA ASN A 403 -35.16 -22.08 19.23
C ASN A 403 -34.98 -21.90 17.70
N ALA A 404 -35.88 -22.50 16.91
CA ALA A 404 -35.80 -22.52 15.46
C ALA A 404 -35.72 -21.11 14.82
N THR A 405 -36.49 -20.13 15.34
CA THR A 405 -36.48 -18.73 14.92
C THR A 405 -35.11 -18.10 15.10
N CYS A 406 -34.41 -18.40 16.19
CA CYS A 406 -33.10 -17.87 16.50
C CYS A 406 -32.01 -18.57 15.68
N LYS A 407 -31.86 -19.90 15.84
CA LYS A 407 -30.71 -20.60 15.26
C LYS A 407 -30.74 -20.67 13.73
N ASN A 408 -31.91 -20.81 13.10
CA ASN A 408 -32.04 -20.90 11.66
C ASN A 408 -31.82 -19.55 10.96
N ASN A 409 -31.93 -18.45 11.71
CA ASN A 409 -31.73 -17.09 11.25
C ASN A 409 -30.47 -16.44 11.88
N ASN A 410 -29.50 -17.25 12.27
CA ASN A 410 -28.22 -16.80 12.85
C ASN A 410 -27.05 -17.34 12.02
N TRP A 411 -26.42 -16.48 11.24
CA TRP A 411 -25.34 -16.88 10.35
C TRP A 411 -24.05 -17.31 11.09
N LEU A 412 -23.87 -16.93 12.36
CA LEU A 412 -22.74 -17.37 13.18
C LEU A 412 -22.94 -18.76 13.77
N TYR A 413 -24.17 -19.28 13.73
CA TYR A 413 -24.44 -20.63 14.22
C TYR A 413 -23.69 -21.68 13.37
N ASN A 414 -22.80 -22.44 14.02
CA ASN A 414 -22.05 -23.52 13.37
C ASN A 414 -22.66 -24.88 13.73
N ILE A 415 -23.35 -25.44 12.78
CA ILE A 415 -24.12 -26.69 12.99
C ILE A 415 -23.19 -27.83 13.42
N LYS A 416 -23.60 -28.56 14.47
CA LYS A 416 -23.00 -29.84 14.96
C LYS A 416 -21.71 -29.73 15.74
N VAL A 417 -21.22 -28.57 16.09
CA VAL A 417 -20.02 -28.44 16.91
C VAL A 417 -20.25 -27.52 18.12
N ASN A 418 -19.63 -27.85 19.23
CA ASN A 418 -19.48 -26.90 20.33
C ASN A 418 -18.33 -25.98 20.01
N GLU A 419 -18.47 -24.68 20.25
CA GLU A 419 -17.48 -23.68 19.86
C GLU A 419 -17.18 -22.72 21.01
N TRP A 420 -15.90 -22.52 21.34
CA TRP A 420 -15.47 -21.58 22.36
C TRP A 420 -15.78 -20.13 21.98
N ILE A 421 -16.19 -19.34 22.99
CA ILE A 421 -16.38 -17.89 22.85
C ILE A 421 -15.53 -17.14 23.90
N LEU A 422 -15.34 -15.83 23.68
CA LEU A 422 -14.60 -14.97 24.61
C LEU A 422 -15.50 -14.50 25.77
N LEU A 423 -16.11 -15.46 26.44
CA LEU A 423 -16.92 -15.21 27.61
C LEU A 423 -16.51 -16.18 28.69
N HIS A 424 -15.94 -15.67 29.76
CA HIS A 424 -15.66 -16.46 30.94
C HIS A 424 -16.88 -16.48 31.90
N ASP A 425 -16.95 -17.52 32.73
CA ASP A 425 -17.91 -17.56 33.83
C ASP A 425 -17.42 -16.69 34.99
N ALA A 426 -18.15 -15.62 35.28
CA ALA A 426 -17.79 -14.69 36.36
C ALA A 426 -17.97 -15.31 37.77
N GLY A 427 -18.71 -16.40 37.89
CA GLY A 427 -18.91 -17.14 39.11
C GLY A 427 -17.95 -18.30 39.39
N ALA A 428 -17.10 -18.69 38.35
CA ALA A 428 -16.25 -19.88 38.46
C ALA A 428 -14.95 -19.71 37.70
N SER A 429 -13.84 -19.60 38.41
CA SER A 429 -12.50 -19.26 37.86
C SER A 429 -11.90 -20.25 36.84
N ARG A 430 -12.51 -21.40 36.66
CA ARG A 430 -12.04 -22.49 35.78
C ARG A 430 -13.00 -22.72 34.61
N HIS A 431 -14.02 -21.90 34.42
CA HIS A 431 -15.08 -22.17 33.43
C HIS A 431 -15.19 -21.04 32.43
N ALA A 432 -15.40 -21.39 31.15
CA ALA A 432 -15.72 -20.51 30.06
C ALA A 432 -16.96 -20.98 29.30
N PHE A 433 -17.66 -20.06 28.67
CA PHE A 433 -18.86 -20.36 27.91
C PHE A 433 -18.53 -20.77 26.47
N TYR A 434 -19.47 -21.43 25.83
CA TYR A 434 -19.40 -21.89 24.47
C TYR A 434 -20.78 -21.87 23.81
N VAL A 435 -20.80 -21.78 22.48
CA VAL A 435 -22.01 -22.04 21.71
C VAL A 435 -22.14 -23.56 21.58
N TYR A 436 -23.25 -24.09 22.09
CA TYR A 436 -23.59 -25.50 22.00
C TYR A 436 -23.97 -25.89 20.58
N SER A 437 -23.72 -27.13 20.19
CA SER A 437 -24.03 -27.68 18.86
C SER A 437 -25.51 -27.59 18.47
N GLY A 438 -26.40 -27.36 19.43
CA GLY A 438 -27.84 -27.07 19.24
C GLY A 438 -28.16 -25.61 18.94
N GLY A 439 -27.22 -24.69 19.17
CA GLY A 439 -27.37 -23.27 18.88
C GLY A 439 -27.53 -22.35 20.10
N LEU A 440 -27.73 -22.86 21.31
CA LEU A 440 -27.78 -22.03 22.50
C LEU A 440 -26.37 -21.64 22.96
N VAL A 441 -26.24 -20.53 23.68
CA VAL A 441 -25.07 -20.27 24.51
C VAL A 441 -25.21 -21.10 25.77
N GLY A 442 -24.20 -21.92 26.10
CA GLY A 442 -24.30 -22.88 27.20
C GLY A 442 -24.66 -22.20 28.52
N ASP A 443 -25.59 -22.79 29.24
CA ASP A 443 -25.95 -22.38 30.58
C ASP A 443 -24.88 -22.80 31.61
N TYR A 444 -24.25 -23.94 31.29
CA TYR A 444 -23.11 -24.46 32.03
C TYR A 444 -21.84 -24.15 31.24
N SER A 445 -21.02 -23.33 31.83
CA SER A 445 -19.65 -23.19 31.43
C SER A 445 -18.92 -24.52 31.53
N SER A 446 -18.01 -24.78 30.62
CA SER A 446 -17.16 -25.99 30.68
C SER A 446 -15.81 -25.66 31.29
N VAL A 447 -15.24 -26.65 31.99
CA VAL A 447 -13.87 -26.53 32.53
C VAL A 447 -12.88 -26.37 31.40
N VAL A 448 -12.14 -25.26 31.39
CA VAL A 448 -11.27 -24.82 30.31
C VAL A 448 -10.15 -25.82 29.97
N SER A 449 -9.73 -26.64 30.96
CA SER A 449 -8.65 -27.64 30.83
C SER A 449 -9.13 -29.06 30.54
N ASN A 450 -10.44 -29.35 30.59
CA ASN A 450 -10.96 -30.74 30.51
C ASN A 450 -11.60 -31.06 29.17
N VAL A 451 -12.02 -30.04 28.42
CA VAL A 451 -12.74 -30.21 27.16
C VAL A 451 -12.09 -29.39 26.05
N GLN A 452 -12.20 -29.91 24.84
CA GLN A 452 -11.74 -29.23 23.63
C GLN A 452 -12.94 -28.95 22.74
N PHE A 453 -13.14 -27.70 22.38
CA PHE A 453 -14.18 -27.28 21.45
C PHE A 453 -13.59 -26.59 20.22
N ALA A 454 -14.38 -26.48 19.18
CA ALA A 454 -14.04 -25.81 17.95
C ALA A 454 -13.62 -24.36 18.22
N VAL A 455 -12.69 -23.85 17.44
CA VAL A 455 -12.18 -22.47 17.54
C VAL A 455 -12.21 -21.82 16.17
N ARG A 456 -12.92 -20.70 16.07
CA ARG A 456 -12.81 -19.77 14.94
C ARG A 456 -12.15 -18.48 15.42
N PRO A 457 -10.90 -18.20 14.99
CA PRO A 457 -10.21 -16.96 15.35
C PRO A 457 -11.00 -15.72 14.92
N VAL A 458 -10.97 -14.70 15.76
CA VAL A 458 -11.53 -13.36 15.50
C VAL A 458 -10.42 -12.33 15.54
N LEU A 459 -10.50 -11.32 14.66
CA LEU A 459 -9.57 -10.20 14.62
C LEU A 459 -10.27 -8.91 14.20
N TYR A 460 -9.61 -7.78 14.45
CA TYR A 460 -10.01 -6.49 13.93
C TYR A 460 -8.98 -5.98 12.94
N LEU A 461 -9.46 -5.53 11.79
CA LEU A 461 -8.60 -4.92 10.78
C LEU A 461 -8.18 -3.52 11.24
N LYS A 462 -7.02 -3.06 10.75
CA LYS A 462 -6.63 -1.66 10.90
C LYS A 462 -7.63 -0.73 10.20
N PRO A 463 -7.76 0.53 10.63
CA PRO A 463 -8.74 1.47 10.06
C PRO A 463 -8.45 1.81 8.58
N ASP A 464 -7.20 1.73 8.15
CA ASP A 464 -6.74 2.02 6.79
C ASP A 464 -7.00 0.88 5.78
N VAL A 465 -7.53 -0.27 6.23
CA VAL A 465 -7.90 -1.37 5.33
C VAL A 465 -9.14 -0.99 4.53
N LYS A 466 -9.04 -1.12 3.20
CA LYS A 466 -10.13 -0.84 2.24
C LYS A 466 -10.79 -2.13 1.73
N ILE A 467 -12.03 -2.02 1.30
CA ILE A 467 -12.66 -3.02 0.44
C ILE A 467 -12.35 -2.63 -1.01
N THR A 468 -11.64 -3.51 -1.71
CA THR A 468 -11.12 -3.26 -3.05
C THR A 468 -11.84 -4.08 -4.14
N GLY A 469 -12.88 -4.82 -3.77
CA GLY A 469 -13.69 -5.58 -4.72
C GLY A 469 -14.57 -6.64 -4.06
N GLY A 470 -15.32 -7.36 -4.88
CA GLY A 470 -16.27 -8.38 -4.46
C GLY A 470 -17.60 -7.81 -3.94
N HIS A 471 -18.60 -8.68 -3.77
CA HIS A 471 -19.95 -8.30 -3.35
C HIS A 471 -20.37 -8.99 -2.03
N GLY A 472 -19.43 -9.60 -1.31
CA GLY A 472 -19.66 -10.23 -0.01
C GLY A 472 -20.46 -11.55 -0.07
N THR A 473 -20.65 -12.15 -1.24
CA THR A 473 -21.29 -13.46 -1.39
C THR A 473 -20.27 -14.60 -1.22
N SER A 474 -20.72 -15.82 -0.99
CA SER A 474 -19.83 -16.99 -0.88
C SER A 474 -19.05 -17.29 -2.18
N THR A 475 -19.61 -16.93 -3.34
CA THR A 475 -18.98 -17.09 -4.66
C THR A 475 -18.19 -15.88 -5.09
N ASP A 476 -18.45 -14.71 -4.52
CA ASP A 476 -17.77 -13.45 -4.78
C ASP A 476 -17.56 -12.69 -3.46
N PRO A 477 -16.66 -13.19 -2.58
CA PRO A 477 -16.34 -12.55 -1.30
C PRO A 477 -15.75 -11.16 -1.48
N TYR A 478 -15.95 -10.26 -0.53
CA TYR A 478 -15.21 -9.00 -0.47
C TYR A 478 -13.70 -9.27 -0.52
N VAL A 479 -13.00 -8.41 -1.22
CA VAL A 479 -11.54 -8.36 -1.25
C VAL A 479 -11.10 -7.14 -0.48
N ILE A 480 -10.14 -7.31 0.39
CA ILE A 480 -9.63 -6.25 1.26
C ILE A 480 -8.14 -6.03 1.03
N GLY A 481 -7.71 -4.78 1.21
CA GLY A 481 -6.32 -4.36 1.10
C GLY A 481 -6.05 -3.10 1.90
N ILE A 482 -4.79 -2.81 2.19
CA ILE A 482 -4.38 -1.54 2.79
C ILE A 482 -4.16 -0.53 1.66
N ASN A 483 -4.42 0.77 1.93
CA ASN A 483 -3.98 1.82 1.03
C ASN A 483 -2.47 1.72 0.84
N GLN A 484 -2.05 1.68 -0.42
CA GLN A 484 -0.69 1.96 -0.76
C GLN A 484 -0.40 3.40 -0.30
N LYS A 485 0.61 3.61 0.54
CA LYS A 485 1.35 4.87 0.51
C LYS A 485 2.04 4.87 -0.85
N ASP A 486 1.42 5.50 -1.84
CA ASP A 486 1.91 5.56 -3.21
C ASP A 486 3.23 6.37 -3.29
N GLY A 487 4.31 5.77 -2.74
CA GLY A 487 5.65 6.26 -2.96
C GLY A 487 6.28 5.74 -4.24
N ALA A 488 5.88 4.52 -4.67
CA ALA A 488 6.46 3.91 -5.86
C ALA A 488 5.95 4.58 -7.14
N ASN A 489 6.88 4.95 -8.02
CA ASN A 489 6.53 5.47 -9.34
C ASN A 489 5.79 4.41 -10.16
N THR A 490 4.75 4.85 -10.86
CA THR A 490 4.01 4.00 -11.79
C THR A 490 4.96 3.43 -12.84
N PRO A 491 4.91 2.10 -13.10
CA PRO A 491 5.73 1.50 -14.13
C PRO A 491 5.42 2.08 -15.51
N VAL A 492 6.46 2.33 -16.30
CA VAL A 492 6.32 2.83 -17.68
C VAL A 492 6.45 1.64 -18.62
N LEU A 493 5.37 1.32 -19.35
CA LEU A 493 5.36 0.25 -20.35
C LEU A 493 5.85 0.76 -21.70
N ALA A 494 6.64 -0.03 -22.40
CA ALA A 494 6.76 0.11 -23.85
C ALA A 494 5.47 -0.38 -24.55
N SER A 495 5.23 0.11 -25.75
CA SER A 495 3.97 -0.16 -26.49
C SER A 495 3.68 -1.64 -26.78
N ASN A 496 4.71 -2.49 -26.75
CA ASN A 496 4.64 -3.94 -26.97
C ASN A 496 4.59 -4.78 -25.68
N MET A 497 4.61 -4.16 -24.51
CA MET A 497 4.60 -4.86 -23.21
C MET A 497 3.17 -5.06 -22.71
N ILE A 498 2.92 -6.23 -22.14
CA ILE A 498 1.66 -6.59 -21.51
C ILE A 498 1.86 -6.58 -19.99
N PRO A 499 1.17 -5.74 -19.23
CA PRO A 499 1.20 -5.79 -17.76
C PRO A 499 0.54 -7.08 -17.27
N VAL A 500 1.16 -7.78 -16.31
CA VAL A 500 0.64 -9.06 -15.84
C VAL A 500 0.63 -9.21 -14.33
N TYR A 501 -0.35 -9.97 -13.84
CA TYR A 501 -0.40 -10.49 -12.47
C TYR A 501 -0.55 -12.01 -12.49
N TYR A 502 -0.24 -12.67 -11.39
CA TYR A 502 -0.28 -14.13 -11.29
C TYR A 502 -1.55 -14.61 -10.60
N ASP A 503 -2.24 -15.56 -11.20
CA ASP A 503 -3.39 -16.26 -10.62
C ASP A 503 -2.92 -17.57 -9.97
N ASP A 504 -2.69 -17.54 -8.66
CA ASP A 504 -2.24 -18.71 -7.89
C ASP A 504 -3.23 -19.88 -7.96
N SER A 505 -4.51 -19.63 -8.20
CA SER A 505 -5.53 -20.68 -8.26
C SER A 505 -5.42 -21.54 -9.52
N LYS A 506 -4.87 -20.97 -10.60
CA LYS A 506 -4.70 -21.62 -11.90
C LYS A 506 -3.24 -21.80 -12.30
N ASN A 507 -2.31 -21.25 -11.54
CA ASN A 507 -0.88 -21.19 -11.84
C ASN A 507 -0.56 -20.57 -13.21
N VAL A 508 -1.22 -19.46 -13.55
CA VAL A 508 -1.07 -18.76 -14.83
C VAL A 508 -0.87 -17.27 -14.66
N TRP A 509 -0.20 -16.65 -15.63
CA TRP A 509 -0.09 -15.21 -15.73
C TRP A 509 -1.29 -14.63 -16.51
N LYS A 510 -1.86 -13.56 -16.01
CA LYS A 510 -3.00 -12.87 -16.60
C LYS A 510 -2.71 -11.41 -16.83
N CYS A 511 -3.35 -10.82 -17.83
CA CYS A 511 -3.30 -9.39 -18.06
C CYS A 511 -3.78 -8.63 -16.81
N ALA A 512 -2.98 -7.68 -16.37
CA ALA A 512 -3.27 -6.86 -15.20
C ALA A 512 -4.03 -5.59 -15.59
N ASP A 513 -4.80 -5.07 -14.65
CA ASP A 513 -5.43 -3.76 -14.74
C ASP A 513 -4.41 -2.70 -14.32
N LYS A 514 -3.88 -1.96 -15.29
CA LYS A 514 -2.88 -0.90 -15.06
C LYS A 514 -3.50 0.42 -14.58
N ASP A 515 -4.80 0.60 -14.80
CA ASP A 515 -5.52 1.86 -14.57
C ASP A 515 -6.31 1.85 -13.25
N ASN A 516 -6.53 0.66 -12.65
CA ASN A 516 -7.24 0.52 -11.38
C ASN A 516 -6.42 -0.30 -10.36
N LYS A 517 -5.77 0.39 -9.46
CA LYS A 517 -4.93 -0.18 -8.38
C LYS A 517 -5.74 -0.97 -7.34
N ASP A 518 -7.03 -0.74 -7.26
CA ASP A 518 -7.94 -1.36 -6.31
C ASP A 518 -8.68 -2.57 -6.90
N SER A 519 -8.46 -2.91 -8.18
CA SER A 519 -9.10 -4.05 -8.82
C SER A 519 -8.55 -5.39 -8.31
N LEU A 520 -9.32 -6.46 -8.49
CA LEU A 520 -8.87 -7.84 -8.25
C LEU A 520 -7.74 -8.26 -9.20
N THR A 521 -7.63 -7.58 -10.33
CA THR A 521 -6.65 -7.78 -11.38
C THR A 521 -5.56 -6.73 -11.35
N ARG A 522 -5.36 -6.07 -10.18
CA ARG A 522 -4.35 -5.02 -9.99
C ARG A 522 -2.97 -5.47 -10.45
N TRP A 523 -2.21 -4.54 -10.97
CA TRP A 523 -0.91 -4.84 -11.54
C TRP A 523 0.18 -5.02 -10.49
N TYR A 524 0.26 -4.14 -9.49
CA TYR A 524 1.32 -4.16 -8.48
C TYR A 524 0.86 -3.60 -7.14
N ASN A 525 1.61 -3.95 -6.11
CA ASN A 525 1.54 -3.34 -4.79
C ASN A 525 2.83 -3.63 -4.01
N TYR A 526 3.73 -2.65 -3.91
CA TYR A 526 5.05 -2.85 -3.29
C TYR A 526 4.96 -3.10 -1.78
N ASP A 527 3.98 -2.55 -1.08
CA ASP A 527 3.76 -2.85 0.34
C ASP A 527 3.41 -4.33 0.57
N TYR A 528 2.79 -4.98 -0.42
CA TYR A 528 2.52 -6.42 -0.43
C TYR A 528 3.59 -7.23 -1.13
N LYS A 529 4.75 -6.62 -1.44
CA LYS A 529 5.82 -7.28 -2.18
C LYS A 529 5.36 -7.84 -3.54
N MET A 530 4.27 -7.32 -4.06
CA MET A 530 3.77 -7.58 -5.40
C MET A 530 4.42 -6.56 -6.34
N TRP A 531 5.67 -6.83 -6.73
CA TRP A 531 6.35 -5.97 -7.68
C TRP A 531 5.69 -6.05 -9.05
N ALA A 532 5.67 -4.95 -9.80
CA ALA A 532 5.05 -4.92 -11.11
C ALA A 532 5.79 -5.83 -12.09
N ASN A 533 5.04 -6.69 -12.77
CA ASN A 533 5.55 -7.58 -13.79
C ASN A 533 4.96 -7.22 -15.16
N ALA A 534 5.76 -7.32 -16.20
CA ALA A 534 5.31 -7.21 -17.59
C ALA A 534 5.98 -8.28 -18.45
N VAL A 535 5.35 -8.59 -19.59
CA VAL A 535 5.86 -9.59 -20.51
C VAL A 535 5.85 -9.07 -21.93
N THR A 536 6.74 -9.58 -22.76
CA THR A 536 6.66 -9.48 -24.22
C THR A 536 6.28 -10.83 -24.82
N ILE A 537 5.77 -10.79 -26.02
CA ILE A 537 5.42 -11.97 -26.82
C ILE A 537 6.31 -12.02 -28.07
N ASN A 538 6.21 -13.08 -28.87
CA ASN A 538 6.80 -13.06 -30.20
C ASN A 538 5.99 -12.09 -31.09
N TYR A 539 6.45 -10.83 -31.15
CA TYR A 539 5.74 -9.74 -31.80
C TYR A 539 5.87 -9.81 -33.35
N SER A 540 6.84 -10.54 -33.85
CA SER A 540 7.02 -10.79 -35.31
C SER A 540 6.10 -11.88 -35.85
N ASP A 541 5.52 -12.74 -34.97
CA ASP A 541 4.50 -13.70 -35.36
C ASP A 541 3.12 -13.04 -35.30
N SER A 542 2.53 -12.79 -36.47
CA SER A 542 1.25 -12.11 -36.61
C SER A 542 0.10 -12.89 -35.93
N SER A 543 0.16 -14.22 -35.86
CA SER A 543 -0.86 -15.04 -35.19
C SER A 543 -0.84 -14.85 -33.68
N ILE A 544 0.33 -14.74 -33.09
CA ILE A 544 0.54 -14.45 -31.68
C ILE A 544 0.20 -12.99 -31.40
N LYS A 545 0.77 -12.05 -32.18
CA LYS A 545 0.53 -10.61 -32.02
C LYS A 545 -0.95 -10.27 -31.99
N ASN A 546 -1.72 -10.74 -32.98
CA ASN A 546 -3.15 -10.44 -33.13
C ASN A 546 -4.03 -11.05 -32.03
N ARG A 547 -3.48 -11.94 -31.20
CA ARG A 547 -4.16 -12.44 -29.98
C ARG A 547 -4.20 -11.37 -28.89
N TYR A 548 -3.12 -10.60 -28.75
CA TYR A 548 -2.91 -9.68 -27.64
C TYR A 548 -3.00 -8.19 -27.99
N PHE A 549 -2.83 -7.83 -29.26
CA PHE A 549 -2.81 -6.46 -29.74
C PHE A 549 -3.78 -6.25 -30.91
N ASN A 550 -4.33 -5.04 -30.98
CA ASN A 550 -5.10 -4.57 -32.13
C ASN A 550 -4.15 -4.19 -33.28
N SER A 551 -4.72 -3.93 -34.46
CA SER A 551 -3.95 -3.52 -35.64
C SER A 551 -3.24 -2.17 -35.47
N ASP A 552 -3.75 -1.31 -34.59
CA ASP A 552 -3.16 0.00 -34.21
C ASP A 552 -2.06 -0.11 -33.12
N GLY A 553 -1.76 -1.32 -32.65
CA GLY A 553 -0.75 -1.58 -31.61
C GLY A 553 -1.26 -1.44 -30.18
N THR A 554 -2.51 -1.06 -29.97
CA THR A 554 -3.10 -1.01 -28.61
C THR A 554 -3.38 -2.42 -28.06
N LEU A 555 -3.38 -2.56 -26.72
CA LEU A 555 -3.71 -3.83 -26.09
C LEU A 555 -5.15 -4.24 -26.39
N LYS A 556 -5.31 -5.46 -26.89
CA LYS A 556 -6.58 -6.12 -27.17
C LYS A 556 -7.03 -6.97 -25.98
N ILE A 557 -6.07 -7.64 -25.33
CA ILE A 557 -6.32 -8.48 -24.15
C ILE A 557 -6.82 -7.63 -22.97
N LYS A 558 -7.81 -8.15 -22.26
CA LYS A 558 -8.44 -7.43 -21.13
C LYS A 558 -7.88 -7.89 -19.78
N PRO A 559 -7.96 -7.03 -18.75
CA PRO A 559 -7.64 -7.44 -17.39
C PRO A 559 -8.38 -8.73 -16.98
N GLY A 560 -7.63 -9.69 -16.42
CA GLY A 560 -8.14 -10.99 -16.01
C GLY A 560 -8.05 -12.10 -17.06
N GLU A 561 -7.79 -11.79 -18.32
CA GLU A 561 -7.55 -12.78 -19.37
C GLU A 561 -6.12 -13.35 -19.30
N GLU A 562 -5.96 -14.62 -19.64
CA GLU A 562 -4.68 -15.32 -19.56
C GLU A 562 -3.72 -14.89 -20.67
N VAL A 563 -2.45 -14.63 -20.32
CA VAL A 563 -1.34 -14.51 -21.27
C VAL A 563 -0.60 -15.86 -21.29
N LEU A 564 -0.73 -16.57 -22.39
CA LEU A 564 -0.22 -17.94 -22.50
C LEU A 564 1.31 -17.98 -22.36
N MET A 565 1.82 -18.79 -21.42
CA MET A 565 3.25 -18.93 -21.20
C MET A 565 4.02 -19.36 -22.48
N ALA A 566 3.37 -20.09 -23.37
CA ALA A 566 3.95 -20.48 -24.67
C ALA A 566 4.21 -19.29 -25.60
N ASP A 567 3.40 -18.25 -25.51
CA ASP A 567 3.50 -17.04 -26.35
C ASP A 567 4.49 -16.01 -25.75
N ILE A 568 4.72 -16.06 -24.44
CA ILE A 568 5.65 -15.15 -23.76
C ILE A 568 7.07 -15.43 -24.23
N THR A 569 7.79 -14.37 -24.58
CA THR A 569 9.23 -14.40 -24.90
C THR A 569 10.08 -13.91 -23.73
N THR A 570 9.74 -12.75 -23.16
CA THR A 570 10.50 -12.19 -22.05
C THR A 570 9.60 -11.73 -20.92
N MET A 571 10.09 -11.88 -19.69
CA MET A 571 9.42 -11.47 -18.46
C MET A 571 10.27 -10.45 -17.71
N TRP A 572 9.66 -9.37 -17.24
CA TRP A 572 10.31 -8.21 -16.65
C TRP A 572 9.66 -7.84 -15.32
N VAL A 573 10.48 -7.27 -14.43
CA VAL A 573 10.06 -6.74 -13.15
C VAL A 573 10.47 -5.28 -13.05
N TRP A 574 9.54 -4.40 -12.70
CA TRP A 574 9.80 -2.98 -12.53
C TRP A 574 10.50 -2.68 -11.21
N ILE A 575 11.58 -1.92 -11.30
CA ILE A 575 12.31 -1.36 -10.16
C ILE A 575 11.98 0.14 -10.11
N PRO A 576 11.06 0.57 -9.25
CA PRO A 576 10.70 1.99 -9.15
C PRO A 576 11.85 2.80 -8.57
N ARG A 577 11.94 4.08 -8.94
CA ARG A 577 12.93 5.01 -8.42
C ARG A 577 12.83 5.13 -6.90
N PHE A 578 13.95 5.02 -6.22
CA PHE A 578 14.02 5.19 -4.77
C PHE A 578 15.36 5.78 -4.32
N ASN A 579 15.36 6.37 -3.14
CA ASN A 579 16.55 6.66 -2.36
C ASN A 579 16.73 5.60 -1.27
N ALA A 580 17.95 5.40 -0.80
CA ALA A 580 18.23 4.49 0.29
C ALA A 580 19.30 5.07 1.22
N VAL A 581 19.17 4.79 2.51
CA VAL A 581 20.25 5.03 3.47
C VAL A 581 21.36 4.01 3.16
N THR A 582 22.56 4.51 2.89
CA THR A 582 23.72 3.64 2.61
C THR A 582 23.97 2.69 3.77
N PRO A 583 23.93 1.37 3.57
CA PRO A 583 24.15 0.41 4.63
C PRO A 583 25.55 0.51 5.24
N SER A 584 25.65 0.25 6.53
CA SER A 584 26.93 0.14 7.22
C SER A 584 26.82 -0.85 8.37
N ASN A 585 27.89 -1.58 8.63
CA ASN A 585 27.98 -2.51 9.75
C ASN A 585 26.72 -3.37 9.93
N TYR A 586 26.30 -4.05 8.84
CA TYR A 586 25.09 -4.90 8.79
C TYR A 586 23.79 -4.18 9.23
N ASN A 587 23.73 -2.84 9.15
CA ASN A 587 22.67 -1.98 9.67
C ASN A 587 22.33 -2.23 11.16
N GLY A 588 23.34 -2.57 11.98
CA GLY A 588 23.17 -2.90 13.39
C GLY A 588 22.73 -4.35 13.65
N GLY A 589 22.63 -5.17 12.62
CA GLY A 589 22.44 -6.62 12.71
C GLY A 589 23.77 -7.38 12.82
N THR A 590 23.79 -8.58 12.26
CA THR A 590 25.00 -9.44 12.18
C THR A 590 25.25 -9.84 10.73
N GLN A 591 26.45 -10.37 10.43
CA GLN A 591 26.78 -10.93 9.11
C GLN A 591 25.72 -11.94 8.62
N ALA A 592 25.30 -12.86 9.48
CA ALA A 592 24.32 -13.89 9.14
C ALA A 592 22.86 -13.37 9.15
N LYS A 593 22.59 -12.20 9.74
CA LYS A 593 21.27 -11.60 9.87
C LYS A 593 21.41 -10.07 9.82
N PRO A 594 21.75 -9.50 8.67
CA PRO A 594 21.76 -8.05 8.52
C PRO A 594 20.34 -7.49 8.66
N ASN A 595 20.23 -6.29 9.22
CA ASN A 595 18.95 -5.58 9.28
C ASN A 595 18.58 -4.95 7.92
N ALA A 596 17.30 -4.63 7.74
CA ALA A 596 16.77 -4.08 6.50
C ALA A 596 17.51 -2.81 6.05
N ILE A 597 17.63 -2.66 4.74
CA ILE A 597 18.02 -1.41 4.12
C ILE A 597 16.81 -0.48 4.12
N ASP A 598 17.00 0.74 4.61
CA ASP A 598 15.95 1.75 4.60
C ASP A 598 15.81 2.34 3.20
N VAL A 599 14.71 2.03 2.55
CA VAL A 599 14.36 2.42 1.18
C VAL A 599 13.14 3.34 1.22
N THR A 600 13.27 4.48 0.54
CA THR A 600 12.18 5.44 0.34
C THR A 600 11.96 5.67 -1.14
N PHE A 601 10.76 5.38 -1.66
CA PHE A 601 10.41 5.72 -3.04
C PHE A 601 10.38 7.24 -3.21
N VAL A 602 10.89 7.73 -4.34
CA VAL A 602 11.04 9.16 -4.62
C VAL A 602 10.66 9.49 -6.07
N LYS A 603 10.29 10.76 -6.32
CA LYS A 603 9.94 11.25 -7.65
C LYS A 603 11.19 11.59 -8.48
N GLN A 604 11.03 11.81 -9.79
CA GLN A 604 12.16 12.11 -10.71
C GLN A 604 12.99 13.34 -10.33
N ASN A 605 12.40 14.33 -9.66
CA ASN A 605 13.09 15.55 -9.21
C ASN A 605 13.72 15.44 -7.83
N GLU A 606 13.64 14.29 -7.18
CA GLU A 606 14.17 14.05 -5.84
C GLU A 606 15.44 13.19 -5.91
N THR A 607 16.29 13.30 -4.88
CA THR A 607 17.53 12.52 -4.78
C THR A 607 17.22 11.01 -4.75
N ALA A 608 17.88 10.25 -5.61
CA ALA A 608 17.77 8.79 -5.70
C ALA A 608 19.15 8.14 -5.83
N LEU A 609 19.17 6.81 -5.79
CA LEU A 609 20.37 6.06 -6.15
C LEU A 609 20.78 6.36 -7.61
N TYR A 610 22.08 6.38 -7.88
CA TYR A 610 22.62 6.67 -9.21
C TYR A 610 22.18 5.67 -10.29
N ALA A 611 21.69 4.50 -9.90
CA ALA A 611 21.08 3.53 -10.82
C ALA A 611 19.89 4.10 -11.62
N PHE A 612 19.21 5.12 -11.09
CA PHE A 612 18.09 5.80 -11.74
C PHE A 612 18.49 7.01 -12.57
N THR A 613 19.80 7.17 -12.82
CA THR A 613 20.34 8.15 -13.78
C THR A 613 20.97 7.40 -14.95
N PHE A 614 20.41 7.59 -16.14
CA PHE A 614 20.88 6.94 -17.35
C PHE A 614 21.37 7.99 -18.36
N GLY A 615 22.70 8.07 -18.51
CA GLY A 615 23.32 9.19 -19.22
C GLY A 615 23.06 10.51 -18.51
N ASN A 616 22.27 11.38 -19.12
CA ASN A 616 21.82 12.67 -18.56
C ASN A 616 20.33 12.69 -18.18
N LYS A 617 19.66 11.55 -18.21
CA LYS A 617 18.22 11.42 -17.92
C LYS A 617 18.00 10.83 -16.53
N GLU A 618 17.05 11.37 -15.83
CA GLU A 618 16.52 10.84 -14.57
C GLU A 618 15.36 9.91 -14.89
N LEU A 619 15.45 8.65 -14.48
CA LEU A 619 14.44 7.63 -14.71
C LEU A 619 13.45 7.57 -13.54
N SER A 620 12.17 7.34 -13.82
CA SER A 620 11.16 6.99 -12.80
C SER A 620 11.30 5.56 -12.28
N GLY A 621 12.08 4.74 -12.96
CA GLY A 621 12.41 3.35 -12.68
C GLY A 621 12.97 2.67 -13.92
N PHE A 622 13.21 1.37 -13.83
CA PHE A 622 13.64 0.56 -14.99
C PHE A 622 13.08 -0.86 -14.88
N TRP A 623 12.95 -1.53 -16.02
CA TRP A 623 12.59 -2.93 -16.10
C TRP A 623 13.84 -3.81 -15.98
N TYR A 624 13.79 -4.81 -15.11
CA TYR A 624 14.88 -5.76 -14.90
C TYR A 624 14.43 -7.17 -15.28
N GLY A 625 15.24 -7.91 -15.99
CA GLY A 625 14.92 -9.27 -16.42
C GLY A 625 14.54 -10.14 -15.23
N LYS A 626 13.35 -10.77 -15.28
CA LYS A 626 12.82 -11.58 -14.17
C LYS A 626 13.66 -12.82 -13.88
N PHE A 627 14.26 -13.39 -14.90
CA PHE A 627 15.14 -14.56 -14.88
C PHE A 627 16.44 -14.25 -15.59
N GLU A 628 17.46 -15.10 -15.41
CA GLU A 628 18.65 -15.06 -16.26
C GLU A 628 18.30 -15.13 -17.75
N THR A 629 19.15 -14.54 -18.57
CA THR A 629 18.99 -14.60 -20.02
C THR A 629 19.12 -16.03 -20.52
N SER A 630 18.21 -16.46 -21.39
CA SER A 630 18.24 -17.73 -22.09
C SER A 630 18.10 -17.51 -23.59
N HIS A 631 18.03 -18.58 -24.38
CA HIS A 631 17.91 -18.51 -25.84
C HIS A 631 17.21 -19.75 -26.38
N THR A 632 16.35 -19.57 -27.35
CA THR A 632 15.52 -20.63 -27.94
C THR A 632 16.33 -21.82 -28.52
N THR A 633 17.51 -21.57 -29.06
CA THR A 633 18.35 -22.60 -29.72
C THR A 633 19.79 -22.67 -29.21
N LEU A 634 20.36 -21.57 -28.70
CA LEU A 634 21.77 -21.48 -28.35
C LEU A 634 22.08 -21.75 -26.87
N ALA A 635 21.09 -21.74 -26.00
CA ALA A 635 21.27 -21.87 -24.55
C ALA A 635 21.95 -23.21 -24.16
N SER A 636 21.72 -24.30 -24.90
CA SER A 636 22.34 -25.61 -24.68
C SER A 636 23.69 -25.78 -25.34
N SER A 637 24.14 -24.83 -26.17
CA SER A 637 25.38 -24.90 -26.90
C SER A 637 26.59 -24.60 -26.01
N SER A 638 27.62 -25.43 -26.06
CA SER A 638 28.93 -25.20 -25.41
C SER A 638 29.92 -24.45 -26.32
N THR A 639 29.51 -24.04 -27.53
CA THR A 639 30.36 -23.26 -28.45
C THR A 639 30.55 -21.87 -27.87
N LYS A 640 31.83 -21.46 -27.74
CA LYS A 640 32.19 -20.13 -27.25
C LYS A 640 31.69 -19.03 -28.20
N ASN A 641 31.15 -17.95 -27.65
CA ASN A 641 30.60 -16.80 -28.37
C ASN A 641 29.55 -17.19 -29.41
N ASN A 642 28.70 -18.15 -29.07
CA ASN A 642 27.67 -18.72 -29.92
C ASN A 642 26.59 -17.71 -30.37
N LEU A 643 26.38 -16.62 -29.63
CA LEU A 643 25.53 -15.49 -30.06
C LEU A 643 26.07 -14.84 -31.33
N GLY A 644 27.40 -14.74 -31.49
CA GLY A 644 28.04 -14.13 -32.69
C GLY A 644 27.75 -12.63 -32.83
N CYS A 645 27.34 -11.95 -31.76
CA CYS A 645 26.99 -10.53 -31.75
C CYS A 645 28.25 -9.67 -31.60
N THR A 646 28.62 -8.99 -32.66
CA THR A 646 29.80 -8.10 -32.69
C THR A 646 29.45 -6.61 -32.76
N ASN A 647 28.19 -6.28 -32.95
CA ASN A 647 27.62 -4.94 -32.96
C ASN A 647 26.14 -4.97 -32.56
N GLU A 648 25.48 -3.84 -32.51
CA GLU A 648 24.07 -3.68 -32.07
C GLU A 648 23.04 -4.22 -33.09
N THR A 649 23.44 -4.79 -34.20
CA THR A 649 22.55 -5.44 -35.18
C THR A 649 22.88 -6.91 -35.27
N CYS A 650 22.32 -7.72 -34.40
CA CYS A 650 22.60 -9.15 -34.31
C CYS A 650 21.30 -9.96 -34.41
N SER A 651 21.14 -10.72 -35.48
CA SER A 651 19.94 -11.51 -35.74
C SER A 651 19.73 -12.63 -34.70
N ASN A 652 20.81 -13.17 -34.14
CA ASN A 652 20.69 -14.18 -33.09
C ASN A 652 20.06 -13.62 -31.80
N ALA A 653 20.11 -12.30 -31.56
CA ALA A 653 19.42 -11.68 -30.45
C ALA A 653 17.92 -11.90 -30.48
N ASN A 654 17.28 -12.13 -31.61
CA ASN A 654 15.87 -12.45 -31.77
C ASN A 654 15.45 -13.77 -31.11
N GLY A 655 16.41 -14.64 -30.81
CA GLY A 655 16.20 -15.89 -30.09
C GLY A 655 16.31 -15.76 -28.55
N ILE A 656 16.64 -14.58 -28.04
CA ILE A 656 16.69 -14.34 -26.56
C ILE A 656 15.32 -14.57 -25.97
N ILE A 657 15.30 -15.28 -24.83
CA ILE A 657 14.13 -15.47 -23.98
C ILE A 657 14.51 -15.21 -22.53
N ILE A 658 13.54 -14.70 -21.75
CA ILE A 658 13.68 -14.50 -20.31
C ILE A 658 12.45 -15.16 -19.68
N LYS A 659 12.54 -16.46 -19.40
CA LYS A 659 11.43 -17.31 -18.98
C LYS A 659 11.89 -18.28 -17.90
N PRO A 660 10.97 -18.80 -17.08
CA PRO A 660 11.30 -19.89 -16.16
C PRO A 660 11.48 -21.22 -16.90
N ASN A 661 12.23 -22.12 -16.30
CA ASN A 661 12.47 -23.50 -16.77
C ASN A 661 13.24 -23.59 -18.10
N GLU A 662 13.95 -22.55 -18.46
CA GLU A 662 14.84 -22.53 -19.62
C GLU A 662 16.29 -22.74 -19.15
N THR A 663 17.19 -23.15 -20.04
CA THR A 663 18.61 -23.23 -19.72
C THR A 663 19.24 -21.84 -19.85
N SER A 664 19.99 -21.37 -18.84
CA SER A 664 20.71 -20.10 -18.93
C SER A 664 21.66 -20.06 -20.11
N LEU A 665 21.63 -18.98 -20.87
CA LEU A 665 22.54 -18.73 -21.99
C LEU A 665 23.93 -18.44 -21.44
N ARG A 666 24.89 -19.27 -21.78
CA ARG A 666 26.28 -19.21 -21.29
C ARG A 666 27.24 -19.25 -22.47
N TYR A 667 28.52 -19.37 -22.23
CA TYR A 667 29.55 -19.47 -23.25
C TYR A 667 29.67 -18.24 -24.17
N ASN A 668 29.31 -17.06 -23.69
CA ASN A 668 29.51 -15.79 -24.38
C ASN A 668 30.38 -14.84 -23.55
N ASN A 669 31.18 -14.03 -24.21
CA ASN A 669 31.92 -12.95 -23.56
C ASN A 669 31.05 -11.73 -23.32
N VAL A 670 31.54 -10.76 -22.56
CA VAL A 670 30.77 -9.57 -22.15
C VAL A 670 30.24 -8.79 -23.36
N SER A 671 31.08 -8.61 -24.42
CA SER A 671 30.64 -7.84 -25.58
C SER A 671 29.53 -8.52 -26.38
N ASN A 672 29.54 -9.88 -26.47
CA ASN A 672 28.44 -10.61 -27.11
C ASN A 672 27.12 -10.41 -26.40
N PHE A 673 27.12 -10.53 -25.06
CA PHE A 673 25.92 -10.27 -24.24
C PHE A 673 25.46 -8.81 -24.37
N PHE A 674 26.40 -7.87 -24.33
CA PHE A 674 26.08 -6.45 -24.49
C PHE A 674 25.46 -6.15 -25.86
N PHE A 675 26.08 -6.56 -26.95
CA PHE A 675 25.54 -6.31 -28.28
C PHE A 675 24.22 -7.04 -28.53
N ALA A 676 24.05 -8.24 -27.98
CA ALA A 676 22.79 -8.95 -28.05
C ALA A 676 21.66 -8.18 -27.33
N SER A 677 21.94 -7.62 -26.14
CA SER A 677 20.97 -6.78 -25.43
C SER A 677 20.58 -5.54 -26.24
N ARG A 678 21.56 -4.85 -26.83
CA ARG A 678 21.31 -3.66 -27.67
C ARG A 678 20.56 -3.98 -28.97
N SER A 679 20.70 -5.20 -29.47
CA SER A 679 20.02 -5.63 -30.69
C SER A 679 18.52 -5.84 -30.51
N MET A 680 18.04 -5.96 -29.28
CA MET A 680 16.60 -6.20 -28.99
C MET A 680 15.69 -5.02 -29.34
N GLU A 681 16.21 -3.81 -29.45
CA GLU A 681 15.45 -2.60 -29.86
C GLU A 681 15.72 -2.16 -31.28
N GLN A 682 16.62 -2.87 -31.99
CA GLN A 682 16.94 -2.54 -33.37
C GLN A 682 15.79 -2.91 -34.32
N PRO A 683 15.70 -2.29 -35.53
CA PRO A 683 14.66 -2.62 -36.49
C PRO A 683 14.60 -4.12 -36.81
N ASN A 684 13.39 -4.66 -36.94
CA ASN A 684 13.09 -6.07 -37.18
C ASN A 684 13.38 -7.03 -36.00
N ASN A 685 13.45 -6.51 -34.77
CA ASN A 685 13.51 -7.37 -33.60
C ASN A 685 12.20 -8.17 -33.42
N SER A 686 12.29 -9.32 -32.75
CA SER A 686 11.14 -10.20 -32.48
C SER A 686 10.28 -9.76 -31.28
N PHE A 687 10.72 -8.79 -30.53
CA PHE A 687 10.08 -8.36 -29.25
C PHE A 687 9.08 -7.23 -29.48
N GLY A 688 9.23 -6.46 -30.57
CA GLY A 688 8.44 -5.27 -30.85
C GLY A 688 8.92 -4.02 -30.12
N PHE A 689 10.13 -4.02 -29.56
CA PHE A 689 10.73 -2.83 -28.97
C PHE A 689 11.11 -1.80 -30.03
N ILE A 690 10.98 -0.54 -29.68
CA ILE A 690 11.29 0.61 -30.55
C ILE A 690 12.33 1.47 -29.83
N SER A 691 13.47 1.72 -30.48
CA SER A 691 14.59 2.46 -29.90
C SER A 691 14.30 3.92 -29.53
N SER A 692 13.16 4.48 -29.98
CA SER A 692 12.67 5.79 -29.51
C SER A 692 11.83 5.73 -28.23
N GLU A 693 11.43 4.53 -27.76
CA GLU A 693 10.65 4.33 -26.54
C GLU A 693 11.50 3.73 -25.41
N VAL A 694 12.48 2.92 -25.76
CA VAL A 694 13.28 2.16 -24.80
C VAL A 694 14.75 2.15 -25.18
N ASP A 695 15.59 1.96 -24.16
CA ASP A 695 16.99 1.58 -24.29
C ASP A 695 17.17 0.20 -23.64
N THR A 696 17.46 -0.81 -24.44
CA THR A 696 17.71 -2.18 -23.96
C THR A 696 19.22 -2.38 -23.78
N HIS A 697 19.66 -2.80 -22.62
CA HIS A 697 21.08 -2.98 -22.31
C HIS A 697 21.34 -4.10 -21.30
N MET A 698 22.58 -4.48 -21.18
CA MET A 698 23.05 -5.44 -20.19
C MET A 698 23.16 -4.76 -18.82
N SER A 699 22.70 -5.42 -17.77
CA SER A 699 22.68 -4.88 -16.39
C SER A 699 24.03 -4.28 -15.97
N LYS A 700 24.00 -3.07 -15.41
CA LYS A 700 25.14 -2.43 -14.76
C LYS A 700 25.23 -2.83 -13.28
N ASN A 701 26.38 -2.64 -12.67
CA ASN A 701 26.58 -2.97 -11.25
C ASN A 701 25.71 -2.12 -10.31
N ASN A 702 25.47 -0.84 -10.62
CA ASN A 702 24.59 0.01 -9.83
C ASN A 702 23.10 -0.37 -9.97
N GLU A 703 22.67 -0.90 -11.11
CA GLU A 703 21.31 -1.43 -11.32
C GLU A 703 21.12 -2.72 -10.54
N TRP A 704 22.08 -3.64 -10.55
CA TRP A 704 22.10 -4.80 -9.65
C TRP A 704 22.02 -4.35 -8.18
N GLY A 705 22.82 -3.36 -7.81
CA GLY A 705 22.85 -2.79 -6.46
C GLY A 705 21.49 -2.24 -6.02
N ALA A 706 20.78 -1.54 -6.91
CA ALA A 706 19.43 -1.06 -6.63
C ALA A 706 18.46 -2.22 -6.41
N VAL A 707 18.49 -3.27 -7.24
CA VAL A 707 17.68 -4.47 -7.02
C VAL A 707 18.03 -5.14 -5.69
N ALA A 708 19.32 -5.28 -5.36
CA ALA A 708 19.76 -5.88 -4.10
C ALA A 708 19.27 -5.07 -2.87
N TYR A 709 19.30 -3.75 -2.94
CA TYR A 709 18.80 -2.87 -1.88
C TYR A 709 17.29 -3.02 -1.68
N LEU A 710 16.52 -2.97 -2.77
CA LEU A 710 15.07 -3.14 -2.72
C LEU A 710 14.70 -4.55 -2.22
N THR A 711 15.48 -5.56 -2.61
CA THR A 711 15.34 -6.94 -2.12
C THR A 711 15.49 -7.01 -0.61
N HIS A 712 16.50 -6.36 -0.03
CA HIS A 712 16.78 -6.39 1.40
C HIS A 712 16.11 -5.23 2.17
N SER A 713 14.92 -4.86 1.77
CA SER A 713 14.06 -3.86 2.39
C SER A 713 12.72 -4.45 2.82
N ILE A 714 11.89 -3.65 3.47
CA ILE A 714 10.51 -4.04 3.81
C ILE A 714 9.65 -4.33 2.57
N TYR A 715 10.03 -3.84 1.41
CA TYR A 715 9.37 -4.10 0.13
C TYR A 715 9.83 -5.41 -0.54
N GLY A 716 10.85 -6.08 0.00
CA GLY A 716 11.42 -7.33 -0.48
C GLY A 716 11.42 -8.42 0.60
N ARG A 717 12.60 -8.88 1.04
CA ARG A 717 12.77 -10.04 1.94
C ARG A 717 12.63 -9.71 3.43
N CYS A 718 12.43 -8.45 3.82
CA CYS A 718 12.30 -8.08 5.22
C CYS A 718 10.82 -7.95 5.63
N THR A 719 10.47 -8.44 6.82
CA THR A 719 9.15 -8.28 7.44
C THR A 719 9.09 -7.09 8.38
N SER A 720 10.26 -6.61 8.82
CA SER A 720 10.43 -5.40 9.61
C SER A 720 11.84 -4.84 9.39
N SER A 721 12.17 -3.70 10.01
CA SER A 721 13.52 -3.13 9.98
C SER A 721 14.61 -4.04 10.53
N THR A 722 14.28 -5.02 11.39
CA THR A 722 15.23 -5.93 12.04
C THR A 722 15.01 -7.41 11.73
N SER A 723 14.06 -7.73 10.85
CA SER A 723 13.73 -9.12 10.50
C SER A 723 13.73 -9.30 9.00
N CYS A 724 14.80 -9.80 8.48
CA CYS A 724 15.01 -10.12 7.07
C CYS A 724 15.32 -11.61 6.87
N THR A 725 14.95 -12.12 5.70
CA THR A 725 15.27 -13.48 5.26
C THR A 725 16.18 -13.40 4.05
N GLU A 726 17.22 -14.20 4.03
CA GLU A 726 18.10 -14.33 2.87
C GLU A 726 17.34 -14.86 1.65
N VAL A 727 17.72 -14.45 0.46
CA VAL A 727 17.19 -15.00 -0.80
C VAL A 727 17.69 -16.44 -0.97
N GLY A 728 16.78 -17.37 -1.22
CA GLY A 728 17.13 -18.75 -1.51
C GLY A 728 18.00 -18.89 -2.79
N ILE A 729 18.68 -20.01 -2.92
CA ILE A 729 19.59 -20.24 -4.04
C ILE A 729 18.90 -20.98 -5.19
N ASN A 730 19.14 -20.56 -6.44
CA ASN A 730 18.95 -21.44 -7.59
C ASN A 730 20.13 -22.46 -7.63
N ASN A 731 19.93 -23.63 -7.02
CA ASN A 731 20.93 -24.68 -6.96
C ASN A 731 20.76 -25.74 -8.06
N ASN A 732 20.08 -25.43 -9.17
CA ASN A 732 19.83 -26.36 -10.27
C ASN A 732 21.10 -26.61 -11.10
N GLY A 733 21.68 -27.80 -10.98
CA GLY A 733 22.92 -28.21 -11.67
C GLY A 733 22.81 -28.30 -13.19
N SER A 734 21.61 -28.16 -13.75
CA SER A 734 21.38 -28.04 -15.20
C SER A 734 21.19 -26.58 -15.65
N TYR A 735 21.46 -25.61 -14.79
CA TYR A 735 21.29 -24.18 -15.03
C TYR A 735 19.88 -23.79 -15.49
N LYS A 736 18.87 -24.46 -14.96
CA LYS A 736 17.48 -24.10 -15.28
C LYS A 736 17.06 -22.85 -14.52
N THR A 737 16.54 -21.86 -15.25
CA THR A 737 16.05 -20.59 -14.71
C THR A 737 14.81 -20.76 -13.84
N GLY A 738 14.68 -19.94 -12.80
CA GLY A 738 13.51 -19.91 -11.95
C GLY A 738 13.32 -21.15 -11.05
N TYR A 739 14.37 -21.87 -10.77
CA TYR A 739 14.37 -22.93 -9.77
C TYR A 739 14.90 -22.39 -8.43
N GLY A 740 14.51 -23.01 -7.32
CA GLY A 740 14.95 -22.56 -6.02
C GLY A 740 15.00 -23.63 -4.95
N ALA A 741 15.82 -23.34 -3.96
CA ALA A 741 15.99 -24.07 -2.72
C ALA A 741 16.32 -23.06 -1.61
N PRO A 742 16.26 -23.42 -0.31
CA PRO A 742 16.69 -22.54 0.76
C PRO A 742 18.13 -22.06 0.55
N ALA A 743 18.44 -20.85 1.03
CA ALA A 743 19.79 -20.29 0.98
C ALA A 743 20.84 -21.28 1.51
N GLY A 744 22.01 -21.35 0.87
CA GLY A 744 23.09 -22.25 1.24
C GLY A 744 22.90 -23.73 0.86
N SER A 745 21.79 -24.10 0.21
CA SER A 745 21.57 -25.49 -0.24
C SER A 745 22.65 -25.94 -1.22
N SER A 746 23.01 -27.23 -1.13
CA SER A 746 23.94 -27.87 -2.08
C SER A 746 23.27 -28.03 -3.45
N ASP A 747 24.09 -28.15 -4.47
CA ASP A 747 23.67 -28.39 -5.85
C ASP A 747 22.71 -29.59 -5.98
N SER A 748 21.70 -29.42 -6.82
CA SER A 748 20.67 -30.41 -7.11
C SER A 748 20.11 -30.22 -8.52
N VAL A 749 19.60 -31.31 -9.10
CA VAL A 749 18.82 -31.25 -10.35
C VAL A 749 17.32 -31.35 -10.08
N THR A 750 16.91 -31.74 -8.87
CA THR A 750 15.53 -31.87 -8.42
C THR A 750 15.28 -30.84 -7.33
N ASN A 751 14.78 -29.68 -7.71
CA ASN A 751 14.50 -28.54 -6.85
C ASN A 751 13.17 -27.87 -7.24
N GLY A 752 12.73 -26.88 -6.49
CA GLY A 752 11.42 -26.24 -6.67
C GLY A 752 11.36 -25.35 -7.89
N ALA A 753 10.42 -25.58 -8.78
CA ALA A 753 10.10 -24.66 -9.86
C ALA A 753 9.57 -23.33 -9.30
N TYR A 754 9.74 -22.21 -10.02
CA TYR A 754 9.50 -20.83 -9.58
C TYR A 754 8.15 -20.57 -8.92
N TYR A 755 7.09 -21.31 -9.25
CA TYR A 755 5.74 -21.15 -8.70
C TYR A 755 5.50 -21.98 -7.42
N THR A 756 6.39 -22.92 -7.09
CA THR A 756 6.30 -23.72 -5.85
C THR A 756 6.77 -22.90 -4.63
N SER A 757 6.46 -23.35 -3.42
CA SER A 757 6.94 -22.69 -2.21
C SER A 757 8.48 -22.65 -2.16
N LEU A 758 9.12 -23.75 -2.54
CA LEU A 758 10.58 -23.85 -2.60
C LEU A 758 11.20 -22.94 -3.67
N GLY A 759 10.57 -22.85 -4.86
CA GLY A 759 11.00 -21.96 -5.91
C GLY A 759 10.84 -20.49 -5.53
N LYS A 760 9.71 -20.12 -4.92
CA LYS A 760 9.45 -18.76 -4.44
C LYS A 760 10.47 -18.29 -3.38
N ASP A 761 11.13 -19.20 -2.69
CA ASP A 761 12.18 -18.85 -1.71
C ASP A 761 13.41 -18.21 -2.39
N ALA A 762 13.71 -18.58 -3.63
CA ALA A 762 14.78 -17.96 -4.43
C ALA A 762 14.36 -16.64 -5.13
N SER A 763 13.15 -16.13 -4.87
CA SER A 763 12.70 -14.83 -5.37
C SER A 763 13.12 -13.68 -4.45
N THR A 764 13.45 -12.54 -5.02
CA THR A 764 13.79 -11.30 -4.31
C THR A 764 12.69 -10.79 -3.38
N THR A 765 11.45 -11.23 -3.57
CA THR A 765 10.30 -10.87 -2.71
C THR A 765 9.81 -12.01 -1.82
N GLY A 766 10.33 -13.24 -2.02
CA GLY A 766 9.81 -14.43 -1.34
C GLY A 766 8.43 -14.90 -1.86
N ASN A 767 7.99 -14.33 -2.98
CA ASN A 767 6.75 -14.69 -3.68
C ASN A 767 6.98 -14.70 -5.20
N ILE A 768 5.93 -14.94 -5.98
CA ILE A 768 6.01 -15.07 -7.44
C ILE A 768 6.41 -13.79 -8.18
N TYR A 769 6.27 -12.61 -7.56
CA TYR A 769 6.39 -11.31 -8.23
C TYR A 769 7.83 -10.76 -8.29
N GLY A 770 8.75 -11.32 -7.53
CA GLY A 770 10.15 -10.89 -7.53
C GLY A 770 10.96 -11.40 -8.72
N ILE A 771 12.25 -11.09 -8.65
CA ILE A 771 13.28 -11.53 -9.60
C ILE A 771 13.89 -12.82 -9.07
N TYR A 772 14.16 -13.75 -9.95
CA TYR A 772 14.77 -15.05 -9.68
C TYR A 772 16.22 -15.09 -10.15
N ASP A 773 16.94 -16.12 -9.76
CA ASP A 773 18.30 -16.45 -10.20
C ASP A 773 19.36 -15.38 -9.80
N MET A 774 19.04 -14.44 -8.90
CA MET A 774 20.02 -13.49 -8.36
C MET A 774 20.92 -14.09 -7.27
N SER A 775 20.66 -15.33 -6.89
CA SER A 775 21.47 -16.14 -6.00
C SER A 775 21.59 -17.53 -6.60
N GLY A 776 22.78 -17.94 -7.03
CA GLY A 776 23.00 -19.19 -7.74
C GLY A 776 22.62 -19.13 -9.23
N GLY A 777 22.25 -20.27 -9.84
CA GLY A 777 22.10 -20.33 -11.31
C GLY A 777 23.45 -20.29 -12.00
N ALA A 778 23.68 -19.34 -12.88
CA ALA A 778 24.99 -19.02 -13.43
C ALA A 778 25.56 -17.73 -12.80
N TYR A 779 26.86 -17.54 -12.86
CA TYR A 779 27.41 -16.20 -12.61
C TYR A 779 26.84 -15.22 -13.65
N GLU A 780 26.48 -14.03 -13.22
CA GLU A 780 25.99 -13.00 -14.14
C GLU A 780 27.05 -11.92 -14.36
N PHE A 781 27.53 -11.80 -15.60
CA PHE A 781 28.31 -10.64 -16.00
C PHE A 781 27.44 -9.38 -15.83
N VAL A 782 28.03 -8.34 -15.30
CA VAL A 782 27.47 -6.99 -15.28
C VAL A 782 28.43 -6.01 -15.96
N MET A 783 27.90 -4.93 -16.51
CA MET A 783 28.67 -3.85 -17.12
C MET A 783 29.35 -3.00 -16.03
N GLY A 784 30.30 -3.63 -15.34
CA GLY A 784 31.15 -3.06 -14.30
C GLY A 784 32.61 -3.41 -14.58
N VAL A 785 33.48 -2.42 -14.78
CA VAL A 785 34.84 -2.63 -15.27
C VAL A 785 35.86 -1.83 -14.47
N TYR A 786 37.02 -2.43 -14.21
CA TYR A 786 38.14 -1.76 -13.55
C TYR A 786 38.97 -0.96 -14.55
N ASN A 787 39.14 0.34 -14.23
CA ASN A 787 40.04 1.27 -14.94
C ASN A 787 39.88 1.30 -16.49
N LYS A 788 38.60 1.13 -16.93
CA LYS A 788 38.21 1.07 -18.36
C LYS A 788 38.94 0.00 -19.16
N SER A 789 39.41 -1.07 -18.53
CA SER A 789 40.13 -2.15 -19.18
C SER A 789 39.19 -3.07 -19.94
N ILE A 790 39.33 -3.16 -21.24
CA ILE A 790 38.53 -4.09 -22.06
C ILE A 790 38.98 -5.56 -21.86
N ALA A 791 40.25 -5.79 -21.53
CA ALA A 791 40.85 -7.13 -21.38
C ALA A 791 40.42 -8.08 -22.51
N ASN A 792 39.88 -9.26 -22.16
CA ASN A 792 39.44 -10.28 -23.14
C ASN A 792 37.90 -10.29 -23.31
N SER A 793 37.23 -9.20 -22.98
CA SER A 793 35.77 -9.10 -23.04
C SER A 793 35.16 -9.15 -24.44
N GLY A 794 36.01 -9.08 -25.47
CA GLY A 794 35.58 -9.03 -26.87
C GLY A 794 35.24 -7.62 -27.36
N PHE A 795 35.27 -6.59 -26.55
CA PHE A 795 35.18 -5.21 -27.00
C PHE A 795 36.46 -4.76 -27.67
N SER A 796 36.35 -4.02 -28.79
CA SER A 796 37.46 -3.27 -29.37
C SER A 796 37.68 -1.92 -28.67
N SER A 797 36.57 -1.33 -28.16
CA SER A 797 36.53 -0.18 -27.28
C SER A 797 35.25 -0.28 -26.44
N LEU A 798 35.27 0.25 -25.19
CA LEU A 798 34.08 0.30 -24.37
C LEU A 798 32.96 1.12 -25.03
N PRO A 799 31.70 0.77 -24.82
CA PRO A 799 30.55 1.53 -25.31
C PRO A 799 30.46 2.91 -24.62
N ASP A 800 29.40 3.66 -24.91
CA ASP A 800 29.09 4.91 -24.18
C ASP A 800 29.08 4.70 -22.67
N THR A 801 29.53 5.71 -21.95
CA THR A 801 29.69 5.68 -20.48
C THR A 801 28.38 5.45 -19.73
N LYS A 802 27.23 5.69 -20.35
CA LYS A 802 25.92 5.39 -19.78
C LYS A 802 25.68 3.89 -19.57
N TYR A 803 26.42 3.04 -20.29
CA TYR A 803 26.23 1.59 -20.29
C TYR A 803 27.13 0.83 -19.31
N TYR A 804 28.08 1.48 -18.63
CA TYR A 804 28.95 0.76 -17.69
C TYR A 804 29.36 1.61 -16.49
N ASN A 805 29.68 0.93 -15.39
CA ASN A 805 30.29 1.53 -14.21
C ASN A 805 31.80 1.33 -14.26
N ASN A 806 32.59 2.41 -14.15
CA ASN A 806 34.04 2.34 -14.08
C ASN A 806 34.53 2.40 -12.64
N TYR A 807 35.43 1.51 -12.28
CA TYR A 807 36.01 1.39 -10.92
C TYR A 807 37.52 1.67 -10.99
N THR A 808 38.03 2.49 -10.09
CA THR A 808 39.44 2.82 -9.95
C THR A 808 40.00 2.46 -8.57
N GLY A 809 39.21 1.89 -7.71
CA GLY A 809 39.51 1.46 -6.34
C GLY A 809 38.56 0.38 -5.86
N THR A 810 38.55 0.14 -4.57
CA THR A 810 37.76 -0.94 -3.94
C THR A 810 36.71 -0.43 -2.95
N SER A 811 36.43 0.87 -2.93
CA SER A 811 35.44 1.49 -2.04
C SER A 811 34.39 2.22 -2.86
N TYR A 812 33.23 1.60 -3.02
CA TYR A 812 32.06 2.12 -3.73
C TYR A 812 30.79 1.77 -2.99
N THR A 813 29.86 2.70 -2.90
CA THR A 813 28.58 2.59 -2.24
C THR A 813 27.42 2.81 -3.22
N GLY A 814 26.22 2.28 -2.91
CA GLY A 814 25.05 2.35 -3.79
C GLY A 814 25.04 1.30 -4.91
N HIS A 815 26.02 0.40 -4.92
CA HIS A 815 26.18 -0.66 -5.90
C HIS A 815 26.09 -2.06 -5.29
N ALA A 816 25.74 -2.16 -4.02
CA ALA A 816 25.79 -3.39 -3.21
C ALA A 816 27.16 -4.07 -3.32
N LEU A 817 28.21 -3.34 -3.00
CA LEU A 817 29.61 -3.79 -3.01
C LEU A 817 30.24 -3.62 -1.63
N THR A 818 30.97 -2.53 -1.37
CA THR A 818 31.73 -2.31 -0.12
C THR A 818 30.81 -2.29 1.09
N GLU A 819 29.68 -1.64 0.98
CA GLU A 819 28.70 -1.37 2.04
C GLU A 819 27.91 -2.62 2.48
N THR A 820 27.85 -3.64 1.60
CA THR A 820 27.17 -4.92 1.86
C THR A 820 28.12 -6.11 1.77
N LYS A 821 29.41 -5.86 1.79
CA LYS A 821 30.43 -6.92 1.68
C LYS A 821 30.25 -7.96 2.78
N ASN A 822 30.25 -9.23 2.38
CA ASN A 822 30.13 -10.41 3.26
C ASN A 822 28.76 -10.53 3.98
N TRP A 823 27.72 -9.78 3.58
CA TRP A 823 26.38 -10.03 4.09
C TRP A 823 25.99 -11.47 3.77
N TYR A 824 25.37 -12.19 4.73
CA TYR A 824 25.00 -13.60 4.65
C TYR A 824 26.15 -14.59 4.34
N SER A 825 27.38 -14.14 4.32
CA SER A 825 28.59 -14.86 3.88
C SER A 825 28.72 -14.95 2.35
N ASP A 826 27.97 -14.15 1.61
CA ASP A 826 28.11 -14.01 0.16
C ASP A 826 29.54 -13.65 -0.19
N TYR A 827 30.09 -14.34 -1.19
CA TYR A 827 31.48 -14.14 -1.60
C TYR A 827 31.68 -12.73 -2.20
N ALA A 828 32.74 -12.05 -1.78
CA ALA A 828 33.01 -10.68 -2.15
C ALA A 828 34.49 -10.45 -2.47
N ASP A 829 34.80 -10.29 -3.74
CA ASP A 829 36.16 -9.97 -4.24
C ASP A 829 36.11 -8.87 -5.32
N PHE A 830 36.89 -7.81 -5.13
CA PHE A 830 36.92 -6.69 -6.04
C PHE A 830 37.75 -6.95 -7.30
N VAL A 831 37.27 -6.35 -8.39
CA VAL A 831 38.02 -6.26 -9.66
C VAL A 831 39.34 -5.52 -9.50
N GLY A 832 40.28 -5.80 -10.39
CA GLY A 832 41.61 -5.18 -10.43
C GLY A 832 42.21 -5.26 -11.81
N SER A 833 43.47 -4.81 -11.98
CA SER A 833 44.13 -4.75 -13.27
C SER A 833 44.24 -6.10 -14.00
N GLY A 834 44.38 -7.20 -13.22
CA GLY A 834 44.46 -8.56 -13.75
C GLY A 834 43.13 -9.18 -14.12
N TYR A 835 42.04 -8.73 -13.47
CA TYR A 835 40.68 -9.25 -13.60
C TYR A 835 39.67 -8.10 -13.54
N PRO A 836 39.46 -7.36 -14.64
CA PRO A 836 38.74 -6.10 -14.63
C PRO A 836 37.22 -6.19 -14.64
N TRP A 837 36.63 -7.35 -14.95
CA TRP A 837 35.17 -7.49 -15.07
C TRP A 837 34.53 -8.11 -13.86
N PHE A 838 33.38 -7.56 -13.41
CA PHE A 838 32.56 -8.12 -12.36
C PHE A 838 31.63 -9.22 -12.84
N VAL A 839 31.46 -10.23 -12.00
CA VAL A 839 30.32 -11.17 -12.00
C VAL A 839 29.58 -11.09 -10.69
N ARG A 840 28.27 -11.37 -10.71
CA ARG A 840 27.35 -11.26 -9.58
C ARG A 840 26.63 -12.58 -9.31
N GLY A 841 25.99 -12.67 -8.11
CA GLY A 841 25.03 -13.72 -7.74
C GLY A 841 25.62 -15.05 -7.30
N GLY A 842 26.82 -15.39 -7.75
CA GLY A 842 27.39 -16.73 -7.58
C GLY A 842 26.81 -17.73 -8.58
N VAL A 843 27.27 -18.99 -8.53
CA VAL A 843 26.79 -20.08 -9.36
C VAL A 843 26.14 -21.17 -8.52
N TYR A 844 25.30 -22.02 -9.10
CA TYR A 844 24.48 -23.01 -8.44
C TYR A 844 25.21 -23.89 -7.40
N TYR A 845 26.53 -24.13 -7.57
CA TYR A 845 27.35 -24.93 -6.66
C TYR A 845 28.09 -24.12 -5.58
N ASN A 846 27.94 -22.77 -5.54
CA ASN A 846 28.61 -21.94 -4.53
C ASN A 846 27.96 -22.02 -3.15
N ARG A 847 26.75 -22.61 -3.04
CA ARG A 847 26.05 -22.84 -1.77
C ARG A 847 25.86 -21.52 -0.98
N SER A 848 26.33 -21.49 0.25
CA SER A 848 26.28 -20.32 1.14
C SER A 848 27.17 -19.13 0.72
N SER A 849 27.97 -19.30 -0.33
CA SER A 849 28.75 -18.19 -0.90
C SER A 849 28.07 -17.54 -2.11
N ALA A 850 26.94 -18.09 -2.58
CA ALA A 850 26.08 -17.47 -3.58
C ALA A 850 25.05 -16.59 -2.89
N GLY A 851 24.76 -15.41 -3.42
CA GLY A 851 23.72 -14.52 -2.92
C GLY A 851 23.64 -13.20 -3.65
N VAL A 852 22.59 -12.46 -3.35
CA VAL A 852 22.26 -11.18 -4.01
C VAL A 852 23.36 -10.13 -3.78
N PHE A 853 24.08 -10.21 -2.66
CA PHE A 853 25.21 -9.34 -2.34
C PHE A 853 26.55 -9.89 -2.81
N GLY A 854 26.56 -11.11 -3.38
CA GLY A 854 27.74 -11.72 -3.94
C GLY A 854 28.30 -10.94 -5.14
N PHE A 855 29.60 -10.68 -5.13
CA PHE A 855 30.32 -10.14 -6.27
C PHE A 855 31.71 -10.74 -6.33
N ASN A 856 32.18 -10.96 -7.53
CA ASN A 856 33.48 -11.50 -7.77
C ASN A 856 34.13 -10.84 -8.98
N ARG A 857 35.43 -10.76 -8.98
CA ARG A 857 36.21 -10.59 -10.21
C ARG A 857 36.10 -11.90 -11.00
N ASP A 858 35.95 -11.79 -12.31
CA ASP A 858 35.90 -12.95 -13.18
C ASP A 858 37.27 -13.66 -13.22
N ILE A 859 37.47 -14.62 -12.32
CA ILE A 859 38.72 -15.37 -12.23
C ILE A 859 38.73 -16.63 -13.06
N GLY A 860 37.58 -17.03 -13.67
CA GLY A 860 37.43 -18.30 -14.38
C GLY A 860 37.68 -19.53 -13.50
N ASN A 861 37.46 -20.70 -14.06
CA ASN A 861 37.87 -21.94 -13.41
C ASN A 861 39.41 -21.91 -13.25
N SER A 862 39.93 -22.34 -12.08
CA SER A 862 41.32 -22.26 -11.59
C SER A 862 42.41 -22.74 -12.58
N ASN A 863 42.04 -23.31 -13.70
CA ASN A 863 42.93 -23.76 -14.77
C ASN A 863 43.05 -22.79 -15.97
N PHE A 864 42.36 -21.62 -15.94
CA PHE A 864 42.40 -20.65 -17.05
C PHE A 864 42.87 -19.29 -16.52
N LEU A 865 44.17 -19.07 -16.57
CA LEU A 865 44.88 -17.88 -16.07
C LEU A 865 44.58 -16.56 -16.80
N ASN A 866 43.54 -16.47 -17.66
CA ASN A 866 43.23 -15.29 -18.46
C ASN A 866 41.71 -15.10 -18.69
N SER A 867 40.87 -15.34 -17.70
CA SER A 867 39.42 -15.26 -17.86
C SER A 867 38.87 -13.85 -17.49
N ASN A 868 39.26 -12.85 -18.28
CA ASN A 868 38.94 -11.45 -18.00
C ASN A 868 37.79 -10.96 -18.92
N GLY A 869 36.55 -11.40 -18.63
CA GLY A 869 35.40 -11.11 -19.48
C GLY A 869 35.24 -12.08 -20.66
N VAL A 870 35.92 -13.22 -20.65
CA VAL A 870 35.85 -14.25 -21.71
C VAL A 870 34.62 -15.13 -21.59
N SER A 871 34.36 -15.85 -22.68
CA SER A 871 33.29 -16.84 -22.75
C SER A 871 33.58 -18.07 -21.86
N LEU A 872 32.77 -18.30 -20.84
CA LEU A 872 32.88 -19.39 -19.87
C LEU A 872 31.59 -20.21 -19.78
N SER A 873 31.75 -21.44 -19.26
CA SER A 873 30.66 -22.42 -19.13
C SER A 873 29.64 -22.10 -18.04
N ASP A 874 29.92 -21.16 -17.16
CA ASP A 874 29.18 -20.84 -15.97
C ASP A 874 28.83 -19.34 -15.86
N ASN A 875 29.13 -18.53 -16.89
CA ASN A 875 28.82 -17.12 -16.97
C ASN A 875 27.65 -16.85 -17.90
N SER A 876 26.63 -16.20 -17.41
CA SER A 876 25.45 -15.68 -18.09
C SER A 876 25.39 -14.15 -18.01
N SER A 877 24.23 -13.55 -18.27
CA SER A 877 23.99 -12.13 -18.11
C SER A 877 22.51 -11.86 -17.85
N ARG A 878 22.20 -10.65 -17.43
CA ARG A 878 20.84 -10.17 -17.26
C ARG A 878 20.62 -8.85 -17.99
N LEU A 879 19.40 -8.65 -18.46
CA LEU A 879 19.03 -7.53 -19.29
C LEU A 879 18.21 -6.51 -18.53
N VAL A 880 18.29 -5.25 -18.98
CA VAL A 880 17.58 -4.09 -18.43
C VAL A 880 16.91 -3.34 -19.56
N ILE A 881 15.74 -2.76 -19.31
CA ILE A 881 15.07 -1.80 -20.19
C ILE A 881 14.90 -0.51 -19.40
N SER A 882 15.45 0.57 -19.94
CA SER A 882 15.16 1.93 -19.51
C SER A 882 14.20 2.55 -20.51
N ASN A 883 13.07 3.10 -20.03
CA ASN A 883 12.16 3.85 -20.88
C ASN A 883 12.70 5.27 -21.07
N GLU A 884 12.77 5.74 -22.29
CA GLU A 884 13.28 7.08 -22.64
C GLU A 884 12.24 8.21 -22.48
#